data_a0aa8077a4993faa078a9cc920f5265f
#
_entry.id   a0aa8077a4993faa078a9cc920f5265f
#
_cell.length_a   1.000
_cell.length_b   1.000
_cell.length_c   1.000
_cell.angle_alpha   90.00
_cell.angle_beta   90.00
_cell.angle_gamma   90.00
#
_symmetry.space_group_name_H-M   'P 1'
#
loop_
_entity.id
_entity.type
_entity.pdbx_description
1 polymer ?
#
loop_
_entity_poly.entity_id
_entity_poly.type
_entity_poly.pdbx_seq_one_letter_code
_entity_poly.pdbx_strand_id
1 'polypeptide(L)'
;MQLGGYGFLLFKISKKREENTMNIDKQIEFDKVKEIWMELAITDYAKEKIKNIELCFSENELHKELRDTTEAKAFIEKVGTPPLQNITEIKDVLMIVEKGDCLTPYQLERVEKVLVVIRRLKDYLSRGKVYENSLAYYEENLNEIPELGDEIRNKIRGSIVDDYASKELEQIRRQLIECDEQMKQKAEQVLRSYKECMADNYCTLRNGRICVPVKKEYKFKVSGSVIDKSSTGSTLFIEPSGVAKYYEKLQLLKIDEENEVYRILYTLSAQVLASAPALYENLKMIEKLDFIFSKGKLSIDMDATEPMINTERRICMMDARHPLMDKAVAVPLQFEIGKEVRGIVITGPNTGGKTVAIKTVMLNCIMAQCGLHVTCKQADICMNSAHLCDIGDGQDIAENLSTFSSHIANVLQVLSIADEKSFVIMDELGSGTDPTEGMGIAIAILEELRKSGASFLVTTHYPEVKEYASQTEGILNARMAFDKETLRPTYQMIIGEAGESCAFYIADRLGMPNEMLRVAIRAAYGESAVESYKFQKEESSITKQYNHKISKAKAVKSNTELSSKYKIGDSVIVYPDKKIGIVCVPVNEKGVLRVQMPNKKIWINHKRVKLHVSATELYPEDYDFSIVFESVENRKKRHDMERKYTDAVIEVEE
;
A
#
# COMPACT_ATOMS: atom_id res chain seq x y z
N MET A 1 -24.71 -23.36 -37.85
CA MET A 1 -23.28 -23.10 -37.70
C MET A 1 -22.94 -21.62 -37.91
N GLN A 2 -23.47 -20.68 -37.13
CA GLN A 2 -23.12 -19.24 -37.25
C GLN A 2 -23.26 -18.44 -35.92
N LEU A 3 -23.23 -19.11 -34.78
CA LEU A 3 -23.29 -18.45 -33.47
C LEU A 3 -21.96 -18.46 -32.70
N GLY A 4 -20.89 -19.06 -33.25
CA GLY A 4 -19.57 -19.13 -32.60
C GLY A 4 -18.65 -17.92 -32.82
N GLY A 5 -18.91 -17.09 -33.84
CA GLY A 5 -18.03 -15.97 -34.21
C GLY A 5 -18.20 -14.71 -33.36
N TYR A 6 -19.42 -14.41 -32.94
CA TYR A 6 -19.73 -13.21 -32.17
C TYR A 6 -19.25 -13.29 -30.71
N GLY A 7 -19.34 -14.46 -30.10
CA GLY A 7 -18.86 -14.67 -28.75
C GLY A 7 -17.33 -14.55 -28.61
N PHE A 8 -16.59 -15.02 -29.64
CA PHE A 8 -15.13 -14.95 -29.68
C PHE A 8 -14.61 -13.52 -29.99
N LEU A 9 -15.38 -12.76 -30.76
CA LEU A 9 -15.06 -11.35 -31.07
C LEU A 9 -15.33 -10.46 -29.82
N LEU A 10 -16.45 -10.65 -29.13
CA LEU A 10 -16.79 -9.95 -27.90
C LEU A 10 -15.80 -10.27 -26.79
N PHE A 11 -15.36 -11.53 -26.66
CA PHE A 11 -14.36 -11.93 -25.67
C PHE A 11 -12.97 -11.34 -25.97
N LYS A 12 -12.57 -11.25 -27.24
CA LYS A 12 -11.33 -10.57 -27.65
C LYS A 12 -11.39 -9.04 -27.45
N ILE A 13 -12.55 -8.43 -27.66
CA ILE A 13 -12.74 -6.99 -27.43
C ILE A 13 -12.75 -6.68 -25.94
N SER A 14 -13.37 -7.52 -25.10
CA SER A 14 -13.36 -7.36 -23.64
C SER A 14 -11.93 -7.52 -23.06
N LYS A 15 -11.20 -8.56 -23.49
CA LYS A 15 -9.82 -8.80 -23.02
C LYS A 15 -8.85 -7.69 -23.47
N LYS A 16 -9.01 -7.15 -24.69
CA LYS A 16 -8.25 -6.00 -25.17
C LYS A 16 -8.61 -4.70 -24.43
N ARG A 17 -9.87 -4.55 -24.00
CA ARG A 17 -10.29 -3.42 -23.14
C ARG A 17 -9.69 -3.52 -21.74
N GLU A 18 -9.68 -4.70 -21.13
CA GLU A 18 -9.07 -4.94 -19.81
C GLU A 18 -7.56 -4.68 -19.82
N GLU A 19 -6.83 -5.17 -20.84
CA GLU A 19 -5.38 -4.93 -21.00
C GLU A 19 -5.07 -3.44 -21.21
N ASN A 20 -5.91 -2.71 -21.98
CA ASN A 20 -5.77 -1.26 -22.16
C ASN A 20 -6.05 -0.48 -20.88
N THR A 21 -7.09 -0.84 -20.13
CA THR A 21 -7.45 -0.15 -18.88
C THR A 21 -6.32 -0.28 -17.87
N MET A 22 -5.71 -1.46 -17.74
CA MET A 22 -4.55 -1.67 -16.85
C MET A 22 -3.32 -0.83 -17.23
N ASN A 23 -3.10 -0.60 -18.52
CA ASN A 23 -1.96 0.20 -18.98
C ASN A 23 -2.19 1.69 -18.73
N ILE A 24 -3.42 2.17 -18.94
CA ILE A 24 -3.81 3.57 -18.70
C ILE A 24 -3.63 3.93 -17.24
N ASP A 25 -4.11 3.12 -16.29
CA ASP A 25 -4.01 3.38 -14.85
C ASP A 25 -2.57 3.65 -14.42
N LYS A 26 -1.61 2.89 -14.94
CA LYS A 26 -0.19 3.08 -14.67
C LYS A 26 0.39 4.34 -15.32
N GLN A 27 0.06 4.61 -16.59
CA GLN A 27 0.60 5.76 -17.32
C GLN A 27 0.15 7.09 -16.70
N ILE A 28 -1.08 7.18 -16.22
CA ILE A 28 -1.62 8.38 -15.56
C ILE A 28 -1.48 8.34 -14.04
N GLU A 29 -0.98 7.26 -13.45
CA GLU A 29 -0.80 7.05 -12.01
C GLU A 29 -2.13 6.93 -11.22
N PHE A 30 -3.20 6.47 -11.85
CA PHE A 30 -4.47 6.21 -11.16
C PHE A 30 -4.38 5.01 -10.21
N ASP A 31 -3.48 4.06 -10.49
CA ASP A 31 -3.10 2.98 -9.58
C ASP A 31 -2.65 3.51 -8.20
N LYS A 32 -1.86 4.58 -8.16
CA LYS A 32 -1.46 5.24 -6.90
C LYS A 32 -2.64 5.89 -6.17
N VAL A 33 -3.59 6.46 -6.90
CA VAL A 33 -4.84 6.98 -6.30
C VAL A 33 -5.65 5.84 -5.69
N LYS A 34 -5.74 4.69 -6.38
CA LYS A 34 -6.40 3.50 -5.83
C LYS A 34 -5.68 2.97 -4.59
N GLU A 35 -4.35 2.99 -4.54
CA GLU A 35 -3.57 2.59 -3.36
C GLU A 35 -3.93 3.45 -2.14
N ILE A 36 -3.91 4.78 -2.29
CA ILE A 36 -4.33 5.71 -1.22
C ILE A 36 -5.78 5.43 -0.79
N TRP A 37 -6.67 5.21 -1.76
CA TRP A 37 -8.07 4.91 -1.46
C TRP A 37 -8.25 3.58 -0.72
N MET A 38 -7.51 2.53 -1.09
CA MET A 38 -7.53 1.23 -0.40
C MET A 38 -7.06 1.32 1.07
N GLU A 39 -6.14 2.23 1.39
CA GLU A 39 -5.72 2.47 2.78
C GLU A 39 -6.85 3.04 3.65
N LEU A 40 -7.82 3.73 3.06
CA LEU A 40 -8.99 4.30 3.75
C LEU A 40 -10.14 3.31 3.92
N ALA A 41 -10.12 2.19 3.19
CA ALA A 41 -11.07 1.08 3.31
C ALA A 41 -10.58 0.05 4.34
N ILE A 42 -11.50 -0.56 5.05
CA ILE A 42 -11.20 -1.50 6.15
C ILE A 42 -11.44 -2.95 5.72
N THR A 43 -12.55 -3.21 5.01
CA THR A 43 -12.96 -4.54 4.58
C THR A 43 -12.21 -4.98 3.31
N ASP A 44 -11.88 -6.27 3.22
CA ASP A 44 -11.24 -6.81 2.02
C ASP A 44 -12.13 -6.69 0.79
N TYR A 45 -13.44 -6.80 0.97
CA TYR A 45 -14.41 -6.57 -0.09
C TYR A 45 -14.30 -5.15 -0.68
N ALA A 46 -14.26 -4.11 0.17
CA ALA A 46 -14.12 -2.74 -0.30
C ALA A 46 -12.78 -2.52 -1.01
N LYS A 47 -11.68 -3.07 -0.48
CA LYS A 47 -10.35 -3.02 -1.09
C LYS A 47 -10.31 -3.70 -2.46
N GLU A 48 -10.90 -4.89 -2.57
CA GLU A 48 -10.98 -5.62 -3.84
C GLU A 48 -11.84 -4.87 -4.87
N LYS A 49 -12.97 -4.30 -4.44
CA LYS A 49 -13.82 -3.46 -5.28
C LYS A 49 -13.08 -2.20 -5.77
N ILE A 50 -12.27 -1.54 -4.92
CA ILE A 50 -11.44 -0.40 -5.30
C ILE A 50 -10.38 -0.81 -6.32
N LYS A 51 -9.70 -1.93 -6.09
CA LYS A 51 -8.67 -2.45 -6.99
C LYS A 51 -9.22 -2.69 -8.40
N ASN A 52 -10.42 -3.25 -8.47
CA ASN A 52 -11.11 -3.62 -9.71
C ASN A 52 -12.17 -2.59 -10.13
N ILE A 53 -12.02 -1.33 -9.72
CA ILE A 53 -13.00 -0.29 -10.06
C ILE A 53 -13.03 -0.06 -11.57
N GLU A 54 -14.21 -0.01 -12.13
CA GLU A 54 -14.46 0.27 -13.54
C GLU A 54 -15.10 1.65 -13.71
N LEU A 55 -14.98 2.20 -14.91
CA LEU A 55 -15.66 3.43 -15.29
C LEU A 55 -17.18 3.21 -15.34
N CYS A 56 -17.92 4.13 -14.77
CA CYS A 56 -19.38 4.10 -14.87
C CYS A 56 -19.84 4.69 -16.20
N PHE A 57 -20.64 3.94 -16.96
CA PHE A 57 -21.18 4.35 -18.26
C PHE A 57 -22.68 4.68 -18.21
N SER A 58 -23.30 4.59 -17.05
CA SER A 58 -24.69 4.96 -16.82
C SER A 58 -24.75 6.28 -16.06
N GLU A 59 -25.35 7.30 -16.67
CA GLU A 59 -25.49 8.64 -16.07
C GLU A 59 -26.21 8.57 -14.71
N ASN A 60 -27.31 7.81 -14.63
CA ASN A 60 -28.07 7.64 -13.40
C ASN A 60 -27.26 6.95 -12.28
N GLU A 61 -26.48 5.92 -12.63
CA GLU A 61 -25.61 5.23 -11.68
C GLU A 61 -24.48 6.15 -11.22
N LEU A 62 -23.88 6.89 -12.13
CA LEU A 62 -22.81 7.81 -11.82
C LEU A 62 -23.27 8.92 -10.86
N HIS A 63 -24.43 9.52 -11.13
CA HIS A 63 -25.03 10.50 -10.22
C HIS A 63 -25.33 9.92 -8.85
N LYS A 64 -25.76 8.65 -8.76
CA LYS A 64 -25.96 7.97 -7.48
C LYS A 64 -24.63 7.76 -6.75
N GLU A 65 -23.60 7.26 -7.45
CA GLU A 65 -22.27 7.02 -6.86
C GLU A 65 -21.62 8.32 -6.36
N LEU A 66 -21.76 9.42 -7.08
CA LEU A 66 -21.29 10.75 -6.66
C LEU A 66 -22.08 11.27 -5.45
N ARG A 67 -23.40 11.14 -5.48
CA ARG A 67 -24.25 11.50 -4.35
C ARG A 67 -23.88 10.71 -3.09
N ASP A 68 -23.69 9.39 -3.23
CA ASP A 68 -23.26 8.55 -2.10
C ASP A 68 -21.91 9.04 -1.53
N THR A 69 -21.00 9.51 -2.40
CA THR A 69 -19.70 10.08 -1.99
C THR A 69 -19.87 11.41 -1.24
N THR A 70 -20.74 12.31 -1.75
CA THR A 70 -21.06 13.60 -1.13
C THR A 70 -21.72 13.42 0.22
N GLU A 71 -22.70 12.52 0.30
CA GLU A 71 -23.38 12.17 1.54
C GLU A 71 -22.42 11.57 2.57
N ALA A 72 -21.50 10.68 2.15
CA ALA A 72 -20.47 10.11 3.03
C ALA A 72 -19.51 11.17 3.55
N LYS A 73 -19.04 12.09 2.70
CA LYS A 73 -18.21 13.22 3.10
C LYS A 73 -18.91 14.07 4.15
N ALA A 74 -20.13 14.50 3.87
CA ALA A 74 -20.93 15.33 4.77
C ALA A 74 -21.22 14.61 6.09
N PHE A 75 -21.44 13.30 6.06
CA PHE A 75 -21.67 12.48 7.24
C PHE A 75 -20.44 12.45 8.15
N ILE A 76 -19.26 12.20 7.56
CA ILE A 76 -18.00 12.16 8.30
C ILE A 76 -17.68 13.53 8.92
N GLU A 77 -17.88 14.62 8.18
CA GLU A 77 -17.63 15.99 8.66
C GLU A 77 -18.54 16.38 9.83
N LYS A 78 -19.80 15.90 9.86
CA LYS A 78 -20.79 16.26 10.89
C LYS A 78 -20.83 15.33 12.08
N VAL A 79 -20.65 14.02 11.86
CA VAL A 79 -20.86 12.96 12.87
C VAL A 79 -19.53 12.33 13.30
N GLY A 80 -18.47 12.44 12.46
CA GLY A 80 -17.16 11.84 12.68
C GLY A 80 -16.98 10.53 11.90
N THR A 81 -15.85 9.89 12.08
CA THR A 81 -15.47 8.65 11.37
C THR A 81 -16.37 7.48 11.76
N PRO A 82 -16.83 6.64 10.79
CA PRO A 82 -17.66 5.48 11.08
C PRO A 82 -16.90 4.43 11.91
N PRO A 83 -17.56 3.77 12.88
CA PRO A 83 -16.95 2.79 13.78
C PRO A 83 -16.81 1.40 13.11
N LEU A 84 -16.23 1.35 11.93
CA LEU A 84 -15.99 0.12 11.17
C LEU A 84 -14.73 -0.59 11.67
N GLN A 85 -14.70 -1.90 11.56
CA GLN A 85 -13.56 -2.77 11.88
C GLN A 85 -13.44 -3.87 10.84
N ASN A 86 -12.29 -4.55 10.77
CA ASN A 86 -12.13 -5.70 9.91
C ASN A 86 -12.98 -6.87 10.41
N ILE A 87 -13.83 -7.39 9.52
CA ILE A 87 -14.81 -8.46 9.78
C ILE A 87 -14.60 -9.69 8.89
N THR A 88 -13.47 -9.80 8.20
CA THR A 88 -13.24 -10.81 7.16
C THR A 88 -13.38 -12.23 7.68
N GLU A 89 -12.89 -12.50 8.90
CA GLU A 89 -12.90 -13.84 9.51
C GLU A 89 -14.34 -14.39 9.80
N ILE A 90 -15.36 -13.53 9.81
CA ILE A 90 -16.72 -13.97 10.14
C ILE A 90 -17.35 -14.83 9.05
N LYS A 91 -17.03 -14.59 7.78
CA LYS A 91 -17.55 -15.44 6.69
C LYS A 91 -17.08 -16.88 6.85
N ASP A 92 -15.83 -17.08 7.24
CA ASP A 92 -15.28 -18.43 7.50
C ASP A 92 -15.96 -19.07 8.72
N VAL A 93 -16.21 -18.30 9.78
CA VAL A 93 -16.92 -18.77 10.97
C VAL A 93 -18.36 -19.21 10.63
N LEU A 94 -19.05 -18.45 9.80
CA LEU A 94 -20.40 -18.81 9.34
C LEU A 94 -20.39 -20.08 8.48
N MET A 95 -19.42 -20.23 7.59
CA MET A 95 -19.27 -21.45 6.78
C MET A 95 -18.98 -22.69 7.63
N ILE A 96 -18.23 -22.57 8.74
CA ILE A 96 -17.96 -23.65 9.68
C ILE A 96 -19.26 -24.12 10.34
N VAL A 97 -20.06 -23.19 10.85
CA VAL A 97 -21.33 -23.48 11.50
C VAL A 97 -22.36 -24.10 10.53
N GLU A 98 -22.41 -23.62 9.28
CA GLU A 98 -23.31 -24.16 8.25
C GLU A 98 -22.98 -25.61 7.87
N LYS A 99 -21.70 -26.02 8.01
CA LYS A 99 -21.29 -27.44 7.85
C LYS A 99 -21.66 -28.31 9.03
N GLY A 100 -22.18 -27.74 10.11
CA GLY A 100 -22.57 -28.43 11.33
C GLY A 100 -21.44 -28.60 12.35
N ASP A 101 -20.29 -27.94 12.14
CA ASP A 101 -19.17 -27.98 13.05
C ASP A 101 -19.39 -27.04 14.25
N CYS A 102 -18.83 -27.42 15.41
CA CYS A 102 -18.90 -26.63 16.64
C CYS A 102 -17.83 -25.53 16.61
N LEU A 103 -18.24 -24.30 16.93
CA LEU A 103 -17.32 -23.17 17.01
C LEU A 103 -16.45 -23.22 18.27
N THR A 104 -15.22 -22.81 18.13
CA THR A 104 -14.29 -22.60 19.24
C THR A 104 -14.66 -21.32 20.02
N PRO A 105 -14.23 -21.19 21.28
CA PRO A 105 -14.43 -19.97 22.07
C PRO A 105 -13.89 -18.70 21.36
N TYR A 106 -12.75 -18.81 20.69
CA TYR A 106 -12.17 -17.72 19.89
C TYR A 106 -13.10 -17.28 18.75
N GLN A 107 -13.68 -18.23 18.00
CA GLN A 107 -14.60 -17.93 16.90
C GLN A 107 -15.88 -17.27 17.39
N LEU A 108 -16.43 -17.74 18.53
CA LEU A 108 -17.59 -17.12 19.17
C LEU A 108 -17.32 -15.69 19.63
N GLU A 109 -16.13 -15.42 20.18
CA GLU A 109 -15.73 -14.05 20.54
C GLU A 109 -15.62 -13.14 19.30
N ARG A 110 -15.25 -13.69 18.14
CA ARG A 110 -15.27 -12.94 16.86
C ARG A 110 -16.71 -12.59 16.44
N VAL A 111 -17.65 -13.50 16.60
CA VAL A 111 -19.08 -13.21 16.35
C VAL A 111 -19.55 -12.08 17.26
N GLU A 112 -19.24 -12.13 18.55
CA GLU A 112 -19.63 -11.09 19.53
C GLU A 112 -19.06 -9.72 19.12
N LYS A 113 -17.77 -9.65 18.74
CA LYS A 113 -17.14 -8.41 18.26
C LYS A 113 -17.85 -7.81 17.07
N VAL A 114 -18.30 -8.63 16.12
CA VAL A 114 -19.06 -8.15 14.97
C VAL A 114 -20.44 -7.63 15.39
N LEU A 115 -21.13 -8.30 16.30
CA LEU A 115 -22.41 -7.80 16.84
C LEU A 115 -22.25 -6.44 17.53
N VAL A 116 -21.14 -6.21 18.23
CA VAL A 116 -20.80 -4.90 18.81
C VAL A 116 -20.57 -3.86 17.72
N VAL A 117 -19.87 -4.20 16.62
CA VAL A 117 -19.67 -3.30 15.48
C VAL A 117 -21.00 -2.93 14.85
N ILE A 118 -21.88 -3.91 14.61
CA ILE A 118 -23.22 -3.69 14.04
C ILE A 118 -24.02 -2.69 14.89
N ARG A 119 -24.09 -2.88 16.21
CA ARG A 119 -24.77 -1.98 17.13
C ARG A 119 -24.18 -0.56 17.06
N ARG A 120 -22.85 -0.43 17.16
CA ARG A 120 -22.17 0.87 17.08
C ARG A 120 -22.39 1.57 15.75
N LEU A 121 -22.37 0.81 14.65
CA LEU A 121 -22.63 1.36 13.32
C LEU A 121 -24.08 1.83 13.19
N LYS A 122 -25.03 1.08 13.73
CA LYS A 122 -26.43 1.49 13.77
C LYS A 122 -26.65 2.76 14.57
N ASP A 123 -26.06 2.86 15.77
CA ASP A 123 -26.07 4.08 16.59
C ASP A 123 -25.38 5.27 15.88
N TYR A 124 -24.32 5.01 15.14
CA TYR A 124 -23.63 6.02 14.36
C TYR A 124 -24.51 6.54 13.22
N LEU A 125 -25.13 5.64 12.45
CA LEU A 125 -26.03 5.99 11.36
C LEU A 125 -27.26 6.75 11.86
N SER A 126 -27.87 6.34 12.99
CA SER A 126 -29.04 7.00 13.55
C SER A 126 -28.79 8.47 13.87
N ARG A 127 -27.57 8.82 14.30
CA ARG A 127 -27.17 10.22 14.53
C ARG A 127 -27.16 11.06 13.26
N GLY A 128 -26.92 10.44 12.11
CA GLY A 128 -26.96 11.12 10.80
C GLY A 128 -28.37 11.54 10.37
N LYS A 129 -29.43 10.95 10.91
CA LYS A 129 -30.83 11.32 10.60
C LYS A 129 -31.14 12.78 10.93
N VAL A 130 -30.51 13.33 11.96
CA VAL A 130 -30.67 14.74 12.36
C VAL A 130 -30.23 15.70 11.25
N TYR A 131 -29.35 15.25 10.37
CA TYR A 131 -28.80 16.03 9.26
C TYR A 131 -29.45 15.72 7.91
N GLU A 132 -30.56 14.95 7.91
CA GLU A 132 -31.28 14.52 6.71
C GLU A 132 -30.40 13.80 5.68
N ASN A 133 -29.32 13.14 6.14
CA ASN A 133 -28.37 12.43 5.29
C ASN A 133 -28.95 11.08 4.86
N SER A 134 -28.93 10.80 3.55
CA SER A 134 -29.57 9.60 2.99
C SER A 134 -28.91 8.29 3.47
N LEU A 135 -27.60 8.30 3.75
CA LEU A 135 -26.89 7.14 4.27
C LEU A 135 -27.35 6.74 5.68
N ALA A 136 -27.94 7.66 6.44
CA ALA A 136 -28.47 7.36 7.78
C ALA A 136 -29.56 6.29 7.75
N TYR A 137 -30.35 6.23 6.68
CA TYR A 137 -31.43 5.25 6.56
C TYR A 137 -30.96 3.81 6.31
N TYR A 138 -29.68 3.59 6.02
CA TYR A 138 -29.11 2.23 6.01
C TYR A 138 -29.12 1.56 7.38
N GLU A 139 -29.32 2.33 8.45
CA GLU A 139 -29.55 1.79 9.79
C GLU A 139 -30.70 0.76 9.83
N GLU A 140 -31.76 0.98 9.04
CA GLU A 140 -32.93 0.08 9.00
C GLU A 140 -32.62 -1.31 8.44
N ASN A 141 -31.52 -1.42 7.67
CA ASN A 141 -31.05 -2.68 7.10
C ASN A 141 -30.06 -3.42 8.03
N LEU A 142 -29.73 -2.85 9.19
CA LEU A 142 -28.85 -3.49 10.17
C LEU A 142 -29.67 -4.18 11.25
N ASN A 143 -29.53 -5.50 11.34
CA ASN A 143 -30.21 -6.35 12.30
C ASN A 143 -29.35 -6.50 13.55
N GLU A 144 -29.76 -5.88 14.65
CA GLU A 144 -29.18 -6.18 15.96
C GLU A 144 -29.67 -7.54 16.44
N ILE A 145 -28.77 -8.31 17.06
CA ILE A 145 -29.09 -9.63 17.65
C ILE A 145 -28.55 -9.60 19.09
N PRO A 146 -29.17 -8.80 19.98
CA PRO A 146 -28.66 -8.55 21.32
C PRO A 146 -28.61 -9.83 22.16
N GLU A 147 -29.61 -10.71 22.04
CA GLU A 147 -29.66 -11.95 22.80
C GLU A 147 -28.45 -12.84 22.53
N LEU A 148 -28.07 -13.00 21.25
CA LEU A 148 -26.88 -13.78 20.87
C LEU A 148 -25.59 -13.14 21.43
N GLY A 149 -25.46 -11.82 21.30
CA GLY A 149 -24.29 -11.09 21.80
C GLY A 149 -24.14 -11.23 23.32
N ASP A 150 -25.23 -11.10 24.06
CA ASP A 150 -25.23 -11.21 25.52
C ASP A 150 -24.96 -12.66 25.97
N GLU A 151 -25.55 -13.65 25.29
CA GLU A 151 -25.28 -15.08 25.57
C GLU A 151 -23.81 -15.42 25.37
N ILE A 152 -23.21 -14.99 24.25
CA ILE A 152 -21.77 -15.24 24.01
C ILE A 152 -20.94 -14.53 25.07
N ARG A 153 -21.18 -13.26 25.35
CA ARG A 153 -20.42 -12.46 26.32
C ARG A 153 -20.47 -13.02 27.72
N ASN A 154 -21.62 -13.58 28.13
CA ASN A 154 -21.79 -14.17 29.44
C ASN A 154 -21.08 -15.52 29.57
N LYS A 155 -20.89 -16.27 28.48
CA LYS A 155 -20.35 -17.62 28.50
C LYS A 155 -18.90 -17.72 28.02
N ILE A 156 -18.44 -16.75 27.21
CA ILE A 156 -17.09 -16.73 26.64
C ILE A 156 -16.36 -15.49 27.11
N ARG A 157 -15.16 -15.68 27.66
CA ARG A 157 -14.30 -14.58 28.14
C ARG A 157 -12.83 -14.89 27.87
N GLY A 158 -12.16 -14.00 27.15
CA GLY A 158 -10.73 -14.18 26.81
C GLY A 158 -10.46 -15.45 26.02
N SER A 159 -11.34 -15.77 25.06
CA SER A 159 -11.26 -16.94 24.18
C SER A 159 -11.30 -18.29 24.90
N ILE A 160 -11.87 -18.34 26.11
CA ILE A 160 -12.17 -19.56 26.87
C ILE A 160 -13.60 -19.54 27.36
N VAL A 161 -14.16 -20.72 27.68
CA VAL A 161 -15.46 -20.82 28.33
C VAL A 161 -15.33 -20.39 29.78
N ASP A 162 -16.13 -19.38 30.17
CA ASP A 162 -16.12 -18.82 31.54
C ASP A 162 -16.56 -19.86 32.57
N ASP A 163 -16.03 -19.76 33.79
CA ASP A 163 -16.37 -20.69 34.87
C ASP A 163 -17.86 -20.64 35.23
N TYR A 164 -18.50 -19.51 35.03
CA TYR A 164 -19.90 -19.26 35.31
C TYR A 164 -20.81 -19.41 34.07
N ALA A 165 -20.29 -19.96 32.96
CA ALA A 165 -21.05 -20.17 31.73
C ALA A 165 -22.27 -21.06 31.91
N SER A 166 -22.25 -22.00 32.89
CA SER A 166 -23.39 -22.73 33.40
C SER A 166 -23.20 -23.09 34.88
N LYS A 167 -24.27 -23.31 35.61
CA LYS A 167 -24.22 -23.77 37.00
C LYS A 167 -23.54 -25.14 37.12
N GLU A 168 -23.67 -25.98 36.10
CA GLU A 168 -23.12 -27.31 36.03
C GLU A 168 -21.57 -27.22 35.88
N LEU A 169 -21.09 -26.38 34.97
CA LEU A 169 -19.64 -26.16 34.78
C LEU A 169 -18.98 -25.58 36.03
N GLU A 170 -19.62 -24.59 36.67
CA GLU A 170 -19.15 -24.01 37.93
C GLU A 170 -18.98 -25.08 39.00
N GLN A 171 -20.01 -25.97 39.14
CA GLN A 171 -19.96 -27.04 40.12
C GLN A 171 -18.86 -28.07 39.81
N ILE A 172 -18.71 -28.47 38.54
CA ILE A 172 -17.67 -29.40 38.10
C ILE A 172 -16.28 -28.82 38.39
N ARG A 173 -16.01 -27.58 38.01
CA ARG A 173 -14.71 -26.93 38.23
C ARG A 173 -14.39 -26.75 39.70
N ARG A 174 -15.38 -26.44 40.53
CA ARG A 174 -15.22 -26.42 41.98
C ARG A 174 -14.85 -27.81 42.52
N GLN A 175 -15.54 -28.85 42.08
CA GLN A 175 -15.24 -30.22 42.47
C GLN A 175 -13.85 -30.69 42.00
N LEU A 176 -13.38 -30.25 40.82
CA LEU A 176 -12.05 -30.52 40.30
C LEU A 176 -10.97 -29.95 41.25
N ILE A 177 -11.13 -28.68 41.66
CA ILE A 177 -10.21 -28.04 42.60
C ILE A 177 -10.20 -28.77 43.96
N GLU A 178 -11.38 -29.03 44.53
CA GLU A 178 -11.50 -29.75 45.81
C GLU A 178 -10.91 -31.16 45.73
N CYS A 179 -11.12 -31.89 44.60
CA CYS A 179 -10.59 -33.22 44.42
C CYS A 179 -9.05 -33.23 44.27
N ASP A 180 -8.49 -32.26 43.56
CA ASP A 180 -7.02 -32.09 43.45
C ASP A 180 -6.37 -31.78 44.79
N GLU A 181 -6.97 -30.88 45.59
CA GLU A 181 -6.50 -30.56 46.94
C GLU A 181 -6.58 -31.77 47.87
N GLN A 182 -7.68 -32.49 47.88
CA GLN A 182 -7.86 -33.71 48.68
C GLN A 182 -6.87 -34.78 48.28
N MET A 183 -6.57 -34.95 46.98
CA MET A 183 -5.59 -35.88 46.44
C MET A 183 -4.18 -35.55 46.98
N LYS A 184 -3.77 -34.26 46.95
CA LYS A 184 -2.49 -33.78 47.48
C LYS A 184 -2.38 -34.01 48.99
N GLN A 185 -3.40 -33.59 49.76
CA GLN A 185 -3.45 -33.79 51.22
C GLN A 185 -3.35 -35.26 51.59
N LYS A 186 -4.02 -36.15 50.84
CA LYS A 186 -3.99 -37.61 51.10
C LYS A 186 -2.61 -38.21 50.85
N ALA A 187 -1.94 -37.75 49.75
CA ALA A 187 -0.58 -38.17 49.46
C ALA A 187 0.41 -37.74 50.57
N GLU A 188 0.30 -36.49 51.04
CA GLU A 188 1.11 -36.00 52.16
C GLU A 188 0.83 -36.73 53.49
N GLN A 189 -0.45 -37.05 53.74
CA GLN A 189 -0.82 -37.82 54.94
C GLN A 189 -0.13 -39.21 54.93
N VAL A 190 -0.14 -39.92 53.79
CA VAL A 190 0.55 -41.17 53.64
C VAL A 190 2.06 -41.01 53.80
N LEU A 191 2.66 -39.97 53.18
CA LEU A 191 4.08 -39.69 53.31
C LEU A 191 4.49 -39.50 54.79
N ARG A 192 3.70 -38.77 55.59
CA ARG A 192 3.95 -38.54 57.03
C ARG A 192 3.71 -39.79 57.85
N SER A 193 2.64 -40.55 57.58
CA SER A 193 2.29 -41.75 58.35
C SER A 193 3.29 -42.91 58.21
N TYR A 194 3.97 -42.99 57.06
CA TYR A 194 4.93 -44.05 56.74
C TYR A 194 6.35 -43.51 56.56
N LYS A 195 6.72 -42.44 57.32
CA LYS A 195 7.99 -41.73 57.16
C LYS A 195 9.23 -42.64 57.13
N GLU A 196 9.27 -43.65 57.95
CA GLU A 196 10.41 -44.61 58.03
C GLU A 196 10.58 -45.45 56.75
N CYS A 197 9.49 -45.67 56.03
CA CYS A 197 9.47 -46.44 54.79
C CYS A 197 9.87 -45.62 53.58
N MET A 198 9.91 -44.29 53.70
CA MET A 198 10.12 -43.36 52.58
C MET A 198 11.62 -43.19 52.29
N ALA A 199 11.94 -43.06 51.00
CA ALA A 199 13.28 -42.72 50.53
C ALA A 199 13.53 -41.20 50.57
N ASP A 200 12.46 -40.39 50.35
CA ASP A 200 12.47 -38.95 50.36
C ASP A 200 11.27 -38.39 51.13
N ASN A 201 11.31 -37.10 51.50
CA ASN A 201 10.28 -36.42 52.30
C ASN A 201 9.27 -35.61 51.48
N TYR A 202 9.13 -35.89 50.17
CA TYR A 202 8.21 -35.21 49.29
C TYR A 202 7.54 -36.16 48.31
N CYS A 203 6.31 -35.81 47.89
CA CYS A 203 5.59 -36.55 46.84
C CYS A 203 6.12 -36.14 45.47
N THR A 204 6.12 -37.07 44.53
CA THR A 204 6.57 -36.87 43.15
C THR A 204 5.48 -37.15 42.16
N LEU A 205 5.46 -36.44 41.05
CA LEU A 205 4.58 -36.75 39.91
C LEU A 205 5.29 -37.79 39.02
N ARG A 206 4.65 -38.93 38.76
CA ARG A 206 5.13 -39.97 37.85
C ARG A 206 4.00 -40.41 36.95
N ASN A 207 4.23 -40.33 35.64
CA ASN A 207 3.19 -40.67 34.62
C ASN A 207 1.83 -39.97 34.91
N GLY A 208 1.87 -38.71 35.32
CA GLY A 208 0.66 -37.93 35.64
C GLY A 208 -0.01 -38.26 36.97
N ARG A 209 0.59 -39.17 37.82
CA ARG A 209 0.04 -39.62 39.10
C ARG A 209 0.90 -39.17 40.26
N ILE A 210 0.28 -38.80 41.39
CA ILE A 210 1.00 -38.41 42.60
C ILE A 210 1.45 -39.68 43.31
N CYS A 211 2.76 -39.84 43.43
CA CYS A 211 3.40 -40.98 44.04
C CYS A 211 4.23 -40.61 45.28
N VAL A 212 4.29 -41.54 46.22
CA VAL A 212 5.21 -41.46 47.38
C VAL A 212 6.43 -42.34 47.08
N PRO A 213 7.67 -41.84 47.41
CA PRO A 213 8.91 -42.57 47.17
C PRO A 213 9.17 -43.57 48.27
N VAL A 214 8.91 -44.86 48.05
CA VAL A 214 9.06 -45.94 49.06
C VAL A 214 10.34 -46.73 48.81
N LYS A 215 11.13 -47.03 49.87
CA LYS A 215 12.26 -47.92 49.77
C LYS A 215 11.79 -49.33 49.38
N LYS A 216 12.49 -49.97 48.48
CA LYS A 216 12.10 -51.29 47.90
C LYS A 216 11.75 -52.36 48.93
N GLU A 217 12.44 -52.38 50.09
CA GLU A 217 12.23 -53.34 51.19
C GLU A 217 10.86 -53.15 51.89
N TYR A 218 10.28 -51.96 51.84
CA TYR A 218 8.98 -51.64 52.45
C TYR A 218 7.82 -51.62 51.44
N LYS A 219 7.99 -52.18 50.23
CA LYS A 219 6.97 -52.17 49.18
C LYS A 219 5.56 -52.58 49.64
N PHE A 220 5.47 -53.59 50.51
CA PHE A 220 4.19 -54.14 50.97
C PHE A 220 3.61 -53.42 52.20
N LYS A 221 4.34 -52.48 52.84
CA LYS A 221 3.83 -51.71 53.96
C LYS A 221 2.95 -50.53 53.56
N VAL A 222 3.14 -50.02 52.33
CA VAL A 222 2.32 -48.92 51.76
C VAL A 222 1.33 -49.54 50.79
N SER A 223 0.05 -49.43 51.09
CA SER A 223 -1.03 -49.90 50.21
C SER A 223 -1.14 -48.98 48.99
N GLY A 224 -0.90 -49.53 47.82
CA GLY A 224 -0.98 -48.80 46.55
C GLY A 224 -0.34 -49.54 45.36
N SER A 225 -0.34 -48.90 44.21
CA SER A 225 0.19 -49.40 42.96
C SER A 225 1.58 -48.84 42.66
N VAL A 226 2.53 -49.64 42.27
CA VAL A 226 3.86 -49.18 41.83
C VAL A 226 3.70 -48.61 40.44
N ILE A 227 3.93 -47.32 40.27
CA ILE A 227 3.83 -46.58 39.02
C ILE A 227 5.19 -46.55 38.31
N ASP A 228 6.27 -46.39 39.07
CA ASP A 228 7.61 -46.24 38.53
C ASP A 228 8.68 -46.71 39.56
N LYS A 229 9.93 -46.85 39.13
CA LYS A 229 11.09 -47.18 39.93
C LYS A 229 12.27 -46.26 39.63
N SER A 230 13.14 -46.01 40.64
CA SER A 230 14.36 -45.24 40.43
C SER A 230 15.31 -45.99 39.47
N SER A 231 16.25 -45.28 38.86
CA SER A 231 17.27 -45.86 37.97
C SER A 231 18.08 -46.99 38.60
N THR A 232 18.32 -46.89 39.90
CA THR A 232 19.01 -47.91 40.72
C THR A 232 18.08 -49.05 41.17
N GLY A 233 16.76 -48.88 41.02
CA GLY A 233 15.75 -49.84 41.49
C GLY A 233 15.62 -49.91 43.05
N SER A 234 16.28 -49.02 43.81
CA SER A 234 16.24 -48.99 45.29
C SER A 234 14.99 -48.28 45.83
N THR A 235 14.38 -47.36 45.02
CA THR A 235 13.17 -46.62 45.39
C THR A 235 12.04 -47.01 44.41
N LEU A 236 10.86 -47.26 44.93
CA LEU A 236 9.63 -47.47 44.19
C LEU A 236 8.71 -46.28 44.37
N PHE A 237 8.21 -45.76 43.27
CA PHE A 237 7.20 -44.69 43.28
C PHE A 237 5.82 -45.35 43.31
N ILE A 238 5.20 -45.29 44.51
CA ILE A 238 3.90 -45.94 44.74
C ILE A 238 2.82 -44.89 44.74
N GLU A 239 1.78 -45.08 43.97
CA GLU A 239 0.52 -44.33 44.12
C GLU A 239 -0.28 -44.99 45.24
N PRO A 240 -0.53 -44.29 46.38
CA PRO A 240 -1.33 -44.85 47.46
C PRO A 240 -2.77 -45.13 47.03
N SER A 241 -3.39 -46.23 47.50
CA SER A 241 -4.75 -46.59 47.11
C SER A 241 -5.80 -45.50 47.43
N GLY A 242 -5.57 -44.71 48.50
CA GLY A 242 -6.42 -43.56 48.81
C GLY A 242 -6.26 -42.39 47.83
N VAL A 243 -5.05 -42.22 47.22
CA VAL A 243 -4.77 -41.19 46.20
C VAL A 243 -5.36 -41.65 44.84
N ALA A 244 -5.22 -42.93 44.50
CA ALA A 244 -5.75 -43.51 43.28
C ALA A 244 -7.28 -43.27 43.11
N LYS A 245 -8.06 -43.36 44.20
CA LYS A 245 -9.49 -43.07 44.19
C LYS A 245 -9.81 -41.63 43.79
N TYR A 246 -9.04 -40.65 44.32
CA TYR A 246 -9.20 -39.25 43.96
C TYR A 246 -8.74 -38.97 42.51
N TYR A 247 -7.68 -39.68 42.07
CA TYR A 247 -7.24 -39.56 40.71
C TYR A 247 -8.30 -40.07 39.71
N GLU A 248 -8.92 -41.22 39.95
CA GLU A 248 -10.03 -41.74 39.15
C GLU A 248 -11.21 -40.76 39.10
N LYS A 249 -11.61 -40.20 40.29
CA LYS A 249 -12.66 -39.20 40.38
C LYS A 249 -12.28 -37.94 39.60
N LEU A 250 -11.04 -37.49 39.65
CA LEU A 250 -10.54 -36.32 38.93
C LEU A 250 -10.59 -36.55 37.42
N GLN A 251 -10.29 -37.76 36.93
CA GLN A 251 -10.41 -38.10 35.51
C GLN A 251 -11.86 -38.06 35.04
N LEU A 252 -12.81 -38.58 35.82
CA LEU A 252 -14.24 -38.52 35.51
C LEU A 252 -14.73 -37.07 35.45
N LEU A 253 -14.37 -36.25 36.44
CA LEU A 253 -14.72 -34.84 36.46
C LEU A 253 -14.15 -34.04 35.28
N LYS A 254 -12.96 -34.42 34.78
CA LYS A 254 -12.40 -33.81 33.56
C LYS A 254 -13.21 -34.16 32.32
N ILE A 255 -13.65 -35.42 32.20
CA ILE A 255 -14.55 -35.83 31.10
C ILE A 255 -15.87 -35.10 31.20
N ASP A 256 -16.43 -34.94 32.39
CA ASP A 256 -17.67 -34.18 32.62
C ASP A 256 -17.48 -32.70 32.25
N GLU A 257 -16.33 -32.09 32.59
CA GLU A 257 -15.97 -30.73 32.19
C GLU A 257 -15.91 -30.59 30.66
N GLU A 258 -15.21 -31.49 29.98
CA GLU A 258 -15.08 -31.48 28.51
C GLU A 258 -16.46 -31.62 27.85
N ASN A 259 -17.31 -32.50 28.34
CA ASN A 259 -18.66 -32.70 27.85
C ASN A 259 -19.54 -31.45 28.04
N GLU A 260 -19.48 -30.83 29.21
CA GLU A 260 -20.27 -29.63 29.50
C GLU A 260 -19.77 -28.41 28.69
N VAL A 261 -18.44 -28.23 28.56
CA VAL A 261 -17.86 -27.23 27.69
C VAL A 261 -18.32 -27.42 26.23
N TYR A 262 -18.27 -28.67 25.73
CA TYR A 262 -18.74 -28.98 24.40
C TYR A 262 -20.25 -28.67 24.24
N ARG A 263 -21.09 -29.00 25.22
CA ARG A 263 -22.52 -28.71 25.21
C ARG A 263 -22.79 -27.20 25.13
N ILE A 264 -22.03 -26.39 25.88
CA ILE A 264 -22.13 -24.92 25.87
C ILE A 264 -21.76 -24.40 24.48
N LEU A 265 -20.62 -24.82 23.94
CA LEU A 265 -20.13 -24.37 22.63
C LEU A 265 -21.09 -24.79 21.51
N TYR A 266 -21.61 -26.01 21.55
CA TYR A 266 -22.58 -26.51 20.58
C TYR A 266 -23.88 -25.70 20.60
N THR A 267 -24.38 -25.37 21.80
CA THR A 267 -25.59 -24.55 21.97
C THR A 267 -25.39 -23.14 21.38
N LEU A 268 -24.25 -22.51 21.67
CA LEU A 268 -23.90 -21.19 21.10
C LEU A 268 -23.74 -21.27 19.58
N SER A 269 -23.10 -22.33 19.07
CA SER A 269 -22.95 -22.54 17.63
C SER A 269 -24.29 -22.69 16.92
N ALA A 270 -25.24 -23.40 17.53
CA ALA A 270 -26.59 -23.53 17.00
C ALA A 270 -27.35 -22.18 16.98
N GLN A 271 -27.15 -21.32 17.97
CA GLN A 271 -27.70 -19.95 17.98
C GLN A 271 -27.09 -19.07 16.90
N VAL A 272 -25.76 -19.17 16.68
CA VAL A 272 -25.07 -18.48 15.58
C VAL A 272 -25.62 -18.95 14.23
N LEU A 273 -25.82 -20.25 14.04
CA LEU A 273 -26.39 -20.81 12.82
C LEU A 273 -27.83 -20.29 12.58
N ALA A 274 -28.65 -20.26 13.61
CA ALA A 274 -30.00 -19.70 13.50
C ALA A 274 -30.01 -18.21 13.12
N SER A 275 -28.96 -17.48 13.48
CA SER A 275 -28.78 -16.05 13.20
C SER A 275 -27.97 -15.78 11.91
N ALA A 276 -27.45 -16.81 11.23
CA ALA A 276 -26.57 -16.68 10.08
C ALA A 276 -27.16 -15.83 8.94
N PRO A 277 -28.45 -15.96 8.56
CA PRO A 277 -29.03 -15.10 7.52
C PRO A 277 -28.95 -13.61 7.85
N ALA A 278 -29.27 -13.23 9.08
CA ALA A 278 -29.20 -11.84 9.53
C ALA A 278 -27.74 -11.34 9.60
N LEU A 279 -26.79 -12.20 9.99
CA LEU A 279 -25.38 -11.89 10.00
C LEU A 279 -24.85 -11.66 8.58
N TYR A 280 -25.23 -12.46 7.59
CA TYR A 280 -24.84 -12.25 6.19
C TYR A 280 -25.37 -10.93 5.63
N GLU A 281 -26.61 -10.57 5.91
CA GLU A 281 -27.18 -9.28 5.50
C GLU A 281 -26.43 -8.11 6.16
N ASN A 282 -26.09 -8.22 7.43
CA ASN A 282 -25.30 -7.21 8.13
C ASN A 282 -23.89 -7.07 7.51
N LEU A 283 -23.21 -8.18 7.20
CA LEU A 283 -21.87 -8.17 6.58
C LEU A 283 -21.91 -7.46 5.23
N LYS A 284 -22.87 -7.81 4.38
CA LYS A 284 -23.08 -7.18 3.08
C LYS A 284 -23.33 -5.67 3.21
N MET A 285 -24.07 -5.26 4.24
CA MET A 285 -24.32 -3.85 4.51
C MET A 285 -23.06 -3.11 4.99
N ILE A 286 -22.28 -3.72 5.89
CA ILE A 286 -21.01 -3.17 6.38
C ILE A 286 -20.02 -3.01 5.22
N GLU A 287 -19.86 -4.01 4.37
CA GLU A 287 -19.00 -3.99 3.19
C GLU A 287 -19.39 -2.86 2.23
N LYS A 288 -20.68 -2.69 1.98
CA LYS A 288 -21.20 -1.60 1.14
C LYS A 288 -20.92 -0.22 1.75
N LEU A 289 -21.21 -0.06 3.03
CA LEU A 289 -21.00 1.21 3.73
C LEU A 289 -19.51 1.54 3.83
N ASP A 290 -18.63 0.57 4.06
CA ASP A 290 -17.19 0.79 4.08
C ASP A 290 -16.68 1.32 2.74
N PHE A 291 -17.13 0.73 1.63
CA PHE A 291 -16.81 1.23 0.29
C PHE A 291 -17.29 2.69 0.09
N ILE A 292 -18.52 3.01 0.47
CA ILE A 292 -19.08 4.36 0.34
C ILE A 292 -18.32 5.35 1.24
N PHE A 293 -18.11 5.03 2.51
CA PHE A 293 -17.39 5.90 3.43
C PHE A 293 -15.91 6.06 3.06
N SER A 294 -15.28 5.06 2.45
CA SER A 294 -13.90 5.19 1.96
C SER A 294 -13.77 6.26 0.86
N LYS A 295 -14.78 6.41 -0.02
CA LYS A 295 -14.84 7.50 -1.00
C LYS A 295 -14.98 8.87 -0.32
N GLY A 296 -15.84 8.96 0.70
CA GLY A 296 -16.00 10.19 1.50
C GLY A 296 -14.72 10.60 2.21
N LYS A 297 -13.99 9.64 2.82
CA LYS A 297 -12.67 9.88 3.43
C LYS A 297 -11.66 10.37 2.41
N LEU A 298 -11.57 9.71 1.24
CA LEU A 298 -10.68 10.13 0.16
C LEU A 298 -10.98 11.57 -0.29
N SER A 299 -12.27 11.91 -0.41
CA SER A 299 -12.68 13.28 -0.75
C SER A 299 -12.23 14.32 0.28
N ILE A 300 -12.26 13.99 1.56
CA ILE A 300 -11.78 14.86 2.65
C ILE A 300 -10.26 15.00 2.57
N ASP A 301 -9.53 13.90 2.48
CA ASP A 301 -8.07 13.88 2.49
C ASP A 301 -7.48 14.64 1.30
N MET A 302 -8.09 14.51 0.12
CA MET A 302 -7.68 15.22 -1.08
C MET A 302 -8.24 16.64 -1.20
N ASP A 303 -9.08 17.09 -0.27
CA ASP A 303 -9.83 18.35 -0.38
C ASP A 303 -10.55 18.46 -1.73
N ALA A 304 -11.26 17.37 -2.07
CA ALA A 304 -11.92 17.19 -3.36
C ALA A 304 -13.38 17.66 -3.31
N THR A 305 -13.94 18.03 -4.45
CA THR A 305 -15.32 18.53 -4.61
C THR A 305 -16.11 17.65 -5.56
N GLU A 306 -17.43 17.64 -5.41
CA GLU A 306 -18.34 16.93 -6.31
C GLU A 306 -18.29 17.57 -7.71
N PRO A 307 -17.99 16.81 -8.78
CA PRO A 307 -18.08 17.31 -10.15
C PRO A 307 -19.53 17.32 -10.64
N MET A 308 -19.89 18.29 -11.46
CA MET A 308 -21.06 18.18 -12.32
C MET A 308 -20.75 17.23 -13.47
N ILE A 309 -21.70 16.37 -13.82
CA ILE A 309 -21.56 15.43 -14.93
C ILE A 309 -22.47 15.89 -16.07
N ASN A 310 -21.94 15.85 -17.28
CA ASN A 310 -22.68 16.18 -18.50
C ASN A 310 -22.48 15.14 -19.61
N THR A 311 -23.34 15.18 -20.59
CA THR A 311 -23.26 14.39 -21.86
C THR A 311 -23.02 15.28 -23.08
N GLU A 312 -22.74 16.59 -22.87
CA GLU A 312 -22.62 17.62 -23.90
C GLU A 312 -21.19 17.75 -24.44
N ARG A 313 -20.32 16.79 -24.14
CA ARG A 313 -18.93 16.78 -24.63
C ARG A 313 -18.09 17.98 -24.15
N ARG A 314 -18.38 18.48 -22.96
CA ARG A 314 -17.67 19.60 -22.35
C ARG A 314 -16.91 19.13 -21.12
N ILE A 315 -15.66 19.54 -21.01
CA ILE A 315 -14.85 19.41 -19.79
C ILE A 315 -14.39 20.80 -19.39
N CYS A 316 -14.80 21.25 -18.21
CA CYS A 316 -14.39 22.53 -17.64
C CYS A 316 -13.93 22.28 -16.20
N MET A 317 -12.71 22.67 -15.87
CA MET A 317 -12.12 22.51 -14.54
C MET A 317 -11.55 23.84 -14.06
N MET A 318 -11.99 24.29 -12.90
CA MET A 318 -11.49 25.49 -12.23
C MET A 318 -10.59 25.06 -11.06
N ASP A 319 -9.39 25.63 -11.02
CA ASP A 319 -8.39 25.37 -9.98
C ASP A 319 -8.12 23.88 -9.79
N ALA A 320 -7.95 23.14 -10.91
CA ALA A 320 -7.66 21.71 -10.89
C ALA A 320 -6.24 21.44 -10.38
N ARG A 321 -6.10 20.53 -9.45
CA ARG A 321 -4.83 20.09 -8.86
C ARG A 321 -4.57 18.63 -9.20
N HIS A 322 -3.30 18.26 -9.30
CA HIS A 322 -2.92 16.86 -9.45
C HIS A 322 -3.21 16.11 -8.13
N PRO A 323 -4.01 15.03 -8.14
CA PRO A 323 -4.46 14.35 -6.91
C PRO A 323 -3.33 13.86 -6.01
N LEU A 324 -2.19 13.50 -6.60
CA LEU A 324 -1.03 12.97 -5.88
C LEU A 324 0.00 14.03 -5.45
N MET A 325 -0.26 15.32 -5.72
CA MET A 325 0.63 16.40 -5.32
C MET A 325 0.14 17.07 -4.04
N ASP A 326 1.10 17.43 -3.18
CA ASP A 326 0.79 18.24 -2.00
C ASP A 326 0.13 19.56 -2.42
N LYS A 327 -1.00 19.87 -1.78
CA LYS A 327 -1.78 21.11 -2.00
C LYS A 327 -0.93 22.38 -1.89
N ALA A 328 0.06 22.38 -1.01
CA ALA A 328 0.93 23.53 -0.80
C ALA A 328 1.90 23.79 -1.98
N VAL A 329 2.14 22.79 -2.80
CA VAL A 329 3.08 22.83 -3.93
C VAL A 329 2.36 22.86 -5.28
N ALA A 330 1.16 22.27 -5.35
CA ALA A 330 0.38 22.17 -6.57
C ALA A 330 -0.10 23.57 -7.04
N VAL A 331 0.24 23.93 -8.26
CA VAL A 331 -0.29 25.15 -8.91
C VAL A 331 -1.62 24.79 -9.57
N PRO A 332 -2.71 25.53 -9.23
CA PRO A 332 -4.02 25.23 -9.78
C PRO A 332 -4.09 25.47 -11.30
N LEU A 333 -4.70 24.54 -12.01
CA LEU A 333 -4.87 24.54 -13.47
C LEU A 333 -6.28 25.02 -13.83
N GLN A 334 -6.39 25.90 -14.84
CA GLN A 334 -7.63 26.25 -15.51
C GLN A 334 -7.71 25.50 -16.83
N PHE A 335 -8.78 24.75 -17.04
CA PHE A 335 -8.94 23.92 -18.23
C PHE A 335 -10.37 23.98 -18.76
N GLU A 336 -10.53 24.20 -20.05
CA GLU A 336 -11.81 24.10 -20.75
C GLU A 336 -11.63 23.55 -22.16
N ILE A 337 -12.42 22.54 -22.49
CA ILE A 337 -12.55 21.96 -23.84
C ILE A 337 -14.00 21.55 -24.08
N GLY A 338 -14.45 21.59 -25.33
CA GLY A 338 -15.80 21.19 -25.72
C GLY A 338 -16.44 22.22 -26.67
N LYS A 339 -17.73 22.00 -26.99
CA LYS A 339 -18.46 22.82 -27.97
C LYS A 339 -17.75 22.84 -29.35
N GLU A 340 -17.15 23.97 -29.71
CA GLU A 340 -16.45 24.16 -30.98
C GLU A 340 -15.00 23.68 -30.94
N VAL A 341 -14.38 23.61 -29.74
CA VAL A 341 -12.98 23.20 -29.55
C VAL A 341 -12.92 21.74 -29.12
N ARG A 342 -12.32 20.91 -29.95
CA ARG A 342 -12.14 19.46 -29.69
C ARG A 342 -10.71 19.09 -29.36
N GLY A 343 -9.74 19.92 -29.75
CA GLY A 343 -8.32 19.67 -29.53
C GLY A 343 -7.59 20.82 -28.88
N ILE A 344 -6.67 20.50 -27.97
CA ILE A 344 -5.73 21.47 -27.40
C ILE A 344 -4.31 20.93 -27.60
N VAL A 345 -3.45 21.77 -28.20
CA VAL A 345 -2.03 21.49 -28.39
C VAL A 345 -1.22 22.34 -27.41
N ILE A 346 -0.64 21.70 -26.39
CA ILE A 346 0.16 22.39 -25.38
C ILE A 346 1.63 22.46 -25.82
N THR A 347 2.18 23.64 -25.77
CA THR A 347 3.56 23.92 -26.16
C THR A 347 4.32 24.63 -25.02
N GLY A 348 5.64 24.59 -25.07
CA GLY A 348 6.51 25.19 -24.05
C GLY A 348 7.66 24.26 -23.64
N PRO A 349 8.53 24.72 -22.71
CA PRO A 349 9.67 23.91 -22.25
C PRO A 349 9.20 22.67 -21.47
N ASN A 350 10.01 21.57 -21.49
CA ASN A 350 9.68 20.34 -20.75
C ASN A 350 9.57 20.58 -19.24
N THR A 351 10.39 21.46 -18.70
CA THR A 351 10.35 21.87 -17.29
C THR A 351 9.07 22.63 -16.92
N GLY A 352 8.23 23.01 -17.89
CA GLY A 352 7.01 23.80 -17.67
C GLY A 352 5.83 23.04 -17.04
N GLY A 353 5.93 21.70 -16.88
CA GLY A 353 4.88 20.89 -16.27
C GLY A 353 3.79 20.43 -17.25
N LYS A 354 4.06 20.34 -18.56
CA LYS A 354 3.11 19.86 -19.58
C LYS A 354 2.52 18.49 -19.26
N THR A 355 3.39 17.51 -18.98
CA THR A 355 2.99 16.14 -18.60
C THR A 355 2.12 16.10 -17.35
N VAL A 356 2.46 16.92 -16.34
CA VAL A 356 1.66 17.02 -15.12
C VAL A 356 0.28 17.62 -15.41
N ALA A 357 0.21 18.64 -16.28
CA ALA A 357 -1.06 19.26 -16.65
C ALA A 357 -2.01 18.26 -17.36
N ILE A 358 -1.54 17.52 -18.38
CA ILE A 358 -2.37 16.55 -19.09
C ILE A 358 -2.80 15.39 -18.18
N LYS A 359 -1.89 14.90 -17.29
CA LYS A 359 -2.24 13.90 -16.28
C LYS A 359 -3.28 14.42 -15.29
N THR A 360 -3.16 15.68 -14.84
CA THR A 360 -4.13 16.30 -13.93
C THR A 360 -5.55 16.28 -14.52
N VAL A 361 -5.70 16.67 -15.77
CA VAL A 361 -7.00 16.66 -16.45
C VAL A 361 -7.55 15.24 -16.56
N MET A 362 -6.74 14.28 -17.05
CA MET A 362 -7.19 12.89 -17.26
C MET A 362 -7.54 12.21 -15.93
N LEU A 363 -6.72 12.37 -14.89
CA LEU A 363 -6.99 11.79 -13.57
C LEU A 363 -8.32 12.28 -13.00
N ASN A 364 -8.59 13.61 -13.05
CA ASN A 364 -9.85 14.14 -12.58
C ASN A 364 -11.05 13.64 -13.40
N CYS A 365 -10.91 13.45 -14.72
CA CYS A 365 -11.96 12.84 -15.55
C CYS A 365 -12.25 11.39 -15.14
N ILE A 366 -11.22 10.59 -14.93
CA ILE A 366 -11.36 9.18 -14.52
C ILE A 366 -11.93 9.09 -13.10
N MET A 367 -11.43 9.90 -12.16
CA MET A 367 -11.98 9.95 -10.80
C MET A 367 -13.47 10.28 -10.81
N ALA A 368 -13.88 11.31 -11.57
CA ALA A 368 -15.29 11.67 -11.73
C ALA A 368 -16.12 10.49 -12.24
N GLN A 369 -15.67 9.81 -13.30
CA GLN A 369 -16.39 8.70 -13.91
C GLN A 369 -16.34 7.40 -13.12
N CYS A 370 -15.48 7.31 -12.08
CA CYS A 370 -15.51 6.26 -11.06
C CYS A 370 -16.40 6.63 -9.84
N GLY A 371 -17.13 7.74 -9.88
CA GLY A 371 -17.97 8.20 -8.77
C GLY A 371 -17.20 8.77 -7.59
N LEU A 372 -15.98 9.26 -7.83
CA LEU A 372 -15.14 9.98 -6.87
C LEU A 372 -15.29 11.50 -7.04
N HIS A 373 -15.09 12.24 -5.98
CA HIS A 373 -14.88 13.67 -6.04
C HIS A 373 -13.53 14.00 -6.70
N VAL A 374 -13.43 15.20 -7.28
CA VAL A 374 -12.27 15.67 -8.03
C VAL A 374 -11.53 16.77 -7.30
N THR A 375 -10.22 16.84 -7.52
CA THR A 375 -9.34 17.81 -6.87
C THR A 375 -9.39 19.19 -7.57
N CYS A 376 -10.59 19.70 -7.79
CA CYS A 376 -10.87 20.98 -8.40
C CYS A 376 -11.70 21.83 -7.43
N LYS A 377 -11.68 23.15 -7.61
CA LYS A 377 -12.62 24.03 -6.91
C LYS A 377 -14.04 23.87 -7.46
N GLN A 378 -14.14 23.74 -8.78
CA GLN A 378 -15.37 23.43 -9.50
C GLN A 378 -15.01 22.65 -10.76
N ALA A 379 -15.83 21.66 -11.11
CA ALA A 379 -15.64 20.88 -12.34
C ALA A 379 -17.00 20.52 -12.98
N ASP A 380 -17.01 20.59 -14.31
CA ASP A 380 -18.10 20.12 -15.17
C ASP A 380 -17.46 19.18 -16.20
N ILE A 381 -17.73 17.87 -16.07
CA ILE A 381 -16.99 16.82 -16.75
C ILE A 381 -17.95 15.95 -17.55
N CYS A 382 -17.66 15.78 -18.86
CA CYS A 382 -18.46 14.89 -19.69
C CYS A 382 -18.14 13.42 -19.42
N MET A 383 -19.15 12.57 -19.57
CA MET A 383 -18.97 11.13 -19.62
C MET A 383 -18.31 10.74 -20.94
N ASN A 384 -17.24 9.96 -20.86
CA ASN A 384 -16.52 9.46 -22.02
C ASN A 384 -16.72 7.95 -22.20
N SER A 385 -16.77 7.50 -23.47
CA SER A 385 -16.82 6.07 -23.82
C SER A 385 -15.48 5.37 -23.58
N ALA A 386 -14.39 6.14 -23.70
CA ALA A 386 -13.03 5.70 -23.44
C ALA A 386 -12.15 6.88 -23.00
N HIS A 387 -11.23 6.62 -22.11
CA HIS A 387 -10.08 7.46 -21.79
C HIS A 387 -8.86 6.79 -22.39
N LEU A 388 -8.14 7.48 -23.26
CA LEU A 388 -7.03 6.91 -24.01
C LEU A 388 -5.78 7.76 -23.79
N CYS A 389 -4.61 7.12 -23.62
CA CYS A 389 -3.38 7.88 -23.39
C CYS A 389 -2.16 7.23 -24.06
N ASP A 390 -1.21 8.10 -24.43
CA ASP A 390 0.16 7.76 -24.76
C ASP A 390 1.08 8.71 -23.98
N ILE A 391 1.54 8.25 -22.82
CA ILE A 391 2.41 9.00 -21.90
C ILE A 391 3.52 8.07 -21.40
N GLY A 392 4.76 8.54 -21.43
CA GLY A 392 5.90 7.84 -20.85
C GLY A 392 7.08 7.71 -21.78
N ASP A 393 8.26 7.52 -21.23
CA ASP A 393 9.54 7.51 -21.95
C ASP A 393 9.82 6.18 -22.72
N GLY A 394 8.88 5.28 -22.85
CA GLY A 394 9.06 4.00 -23.58
C GLY A 394 10.31 3.18 -23.19
N GLN A 395 10.89 3.45 -22.00
CA GLN A 395 12.10 2.78 -21.52
C GLN A 395 11.80 1.44 -20.84
N ASP A 396 10.90 0.67 -21.38
CA ASP A 396 10.74 -0.71 -20.92
C ASP A 396 11.85 -1.57 -21.57
N ILE A 397 12.92 -1.81 -20.79
CA ILE A 397 14.10 -2.57 -21.21
C ILE A 397 13.76 -4.02 -21.62
N ALA A 398 12.55 -4.46 -21.34
CA ALA A 398 12.08 -5.82 -21.64
C ALA A 398 11.63 -6.01 -23.11
N GLU A 399 11.26 -4.94 -23.82
CA GLU A 399 10.92 -5.01 -25.24
C GLU A 399 12.03 -4.36 -26.08
N ASN A 400 12.70 -5.14 -26.92
CA ASN A 400 13.79 -4.74 -27.84
C ASN A 400 13.35 -3.77 -28.97
N LEU A 401 12.24 -3.03 -28.78
CA LEU A 401 11.75 -2.01 -29.70
C LEU A 401 12.39 -0.66 -29.39
N SER A 402 12.75 0.13 -30.40
CA SER A 402 13.15 1.51 -30.16
C SER A 402 11.99 2.29 -29.52
N THR A 403 12.30 3.27 -28.66
CA THR A 403 11.29 4.10 -27.98
C THR A 403 10.23 4.67 -28.96
N PHE A 404 10.67 5.10 -30.15
CA PHE A 404 9.80 5.59 -31.21
C PHE A 404 8.79 4.52 -31.72
N SER A 405 9.25 3.28 -31.94
CA SER A 405 8.38 2.22 -32.47
C SER A 405 7.28 1.83 -31.46
N SER A 406 7.58 1.81 -30.17
CA SER A 406 6.60 1.53 -29.11
C SER A 406 5.55 2.64 -29.00
N HIS A 407 5.98 3.91 -29.05
CA HIS A 407 5.05 5.05 -29.07
C HIS A 407 4.12 4.99 -30.29
N ILE A 408 4.63 4.77 -31.49
CA ILE A 408 3.79 4.66 -32.70
C ILE A 408 2.82 3.48 -32.63
N ALA A 409 3.24 2.33 -32.10
CA ALA A 409 2.34 1.19 -31.93
C ALA A 409 1.17 1.52 -30.97
N ASN A 410 1.47 2.20 -29.85
CA ASN A 410 0.46 2.65 -28.89
C ASN A 410 -0.47 3.71 -29.50
N VAL A 411 0.08 4.71 -30.18
CA VAL A 411 -0.70 5.73 -30.90
C VAL A 411 -1.65 5.10 -31.92
N LEU A 412 -1.20 4.15 -32.73
CA LEU A 412 -2.06 3.44 -33.69
C LEU A 412 -3.18 2.66 -32.99
N GLN A 413 -2.90 2.08 -31.85
CA GLN A 413 -3.92 1.42 -31.02
C GLN A 413 -4.94 2.43 -30.49
N VAL A 414 -4.48 3.57 -29.95
CA VAL A 414 -5.34 4.67 -29.52
C VAL A 414 -6.24 5.16 -30.65
N LEU A 415 -5.70 5.44 -31.84
CA LEU A 415 -6.44 5.88 -33.00
C LEU A 415 -7.48 4.85 -33.48
N SER A 416 -7.20 3.55 -33.31
CA SER A 416 -8.14 2.49 -33.69
C SER A 416 -9.38 2.40 -32.80
N ILE A 417 -9.31 2.96 -31.57
CA ILE A 417 -10.37 2.93 -30.56
C ILE A 417 -11.09 4.28 -30.45
N ALA A 418 -10.36 5.37 -30.73
CA ALA A 418 -10.86 6.73 -30.56
C ALA A 418 -12.12 6.99 -31.43
N ASP A 419 -13.17 7.47 -30.79
CA ASP A 419 -14.44 7.87 -31.36
C ASP A 419 -14.86 9.27 -30.88
N GLU A 420 -15.99 9.76 -31.35
CA GLU A 420 -16.51 11.07 -30.96
C GLU A 420 -16.75 11.23 -29.44
N LYS A 421 -16.88 10.13 -28.69
CA LYS A 421 -17.13 10.10 -27.23
C LYS A 421 -15.87 9.80 -26.43
N SER A 422 -14.72 9.69 -27.08
CA SER A 422 -13.45 9.41 -26.41
C SER A 422 -12.75 10.70 -25.95
N PHE A 423 -11.97 10.59 -24.88
CA PHE A 423 -11.02 11.62 -24.46
C PHE A 423 -9.60 11.07 -24.54
N VAL A 424 -8.74 11.73 -25.32
CA VAL A 424 -7.38 11.27 -25.66
C VAL A 424 -6.33 12.24 -25.13
N ILE A 425 -5.29 11.73 -24.49
CA ILE A 425 -4.10 12.52 -24.13
C ILE A 425 -2.85 11.89 -24.73
N MET A 426 -1.95 12.72 -25.29
CA MET A 426 -0.66 12.27 -25.82
C MET A 426 0.44 13.23 -25.40
N ASP A 427 1.55 12.68 -24.90
CA ASP A 427 2.71 13.48 -24.50
C ASP A 427 3.82 13.40 -25.54
N GLU A 428 4.50 14.51 -25.78
CA GLU A 428 5.65 14.66 -26.70
C GLU A 428 5.42 14.08 -28.11
N LEU A 429 4.24 14.37 -28.69
CA LEU A 429 3.81 13.80 -29.97
C LEU A 429 4.85 13.99 -31.07
N GLY A 430 5.25 12.88 -31.72
CA GLY A 430 6.22 12.84 -32.82
C GLY A 430 7.67 12.81 -32.37
N SER A 431 7.98 12.77 -31.07
CA SER A 431 9.36 12.70 -30.56
C SER A 431 10.05 11.36 -30.87
N GLY A 432 11.39 11.33 -30.83
CA GLY A 432 12.18 10.09 -30.93
C GLY A 432 12.60 9.69 -32.36
N THR A 433 12.34 10.53 -33.37
CA THR A 433 12.80 10.33 -34.77
C THR A 433 13.39 11.63 -35.35
N ASP A 434 13.68 11.62 -36.65
CA ASP A 434 14.07 12.85 -37.37
C ASP A 434 13.01 13.94 -37.16
N PRO A 435 13.39 15.18 -36.83
CA PRO A 435 12.43 16.24 -36.52
C PRO A 435 11.42 16.52 -37.65
N THR A 436 11.81 16.41 -38.90
CA THR A 436 10.92 16.66 -40.05
C THR A 436 9.90 15.54 -40.20
N GLU A 437 10.33 14.29 -40.05
CA GLU A 437 9.44 13.13 -40.08
C GLU A 437 8.51 13.12 -38.87
N GLY A 438 9.04 13.38 -37.67
CA GLY A 438 8.28 13.45 -36.42
C GLY A 438 7.19 14.51 -36.47
N MET A 439 7.47 15.69 -36.99
CA MET A 439 6.51 16.76 -37.23
C MET A 439 5.41 16.31 -38.18
N GLY A 440 5.78 15.69 -39.33
CA GLY A 440 4.79 15.19 -40.32
C GLY A 440 3.86 14.13 -39.71
N ILE A 441 4.40 13.19 -38.94
CA ILE A 441 3.64 12.17 -38.23
C ILE A 441 2.72 12.82 -37.17
N ALA A 442 3.20 13.80 -36.41
CA ALA A 442 2.41 14.49 -35.40
C ALA A 442 1.17 15.18 -36.03
N ILE A 443 1.34 15.88 -37.15
CA ILE A 443 0.23 16.51 -37.90
C ILE A 443 -0.75 15.46 -38.40
N ALA A 444 -0.27 14.34 -38.95
CA ALA A 444 -1.15 13.26 -39.42
C ALA A 444 -1.98 12.64 -38.29
N ILE A 445 -1.40 12.44 -37.12
CA ILE A 445 -2.11 11.94 -35.91
C ILE A 445 -3.19 12.94 -35.48
N LEU A 446 -2.87 14.23 -35.41
CA LEU A 446 -3.85 15.26 -35.04
C LEU A 446 -5.01 15.33 -36.01
N GLU A 447 -4.76 15.14 -37.34
CA GLU A 447 -5.80 15.11 -38.35
C GLU A 447 -6.71 13.88 -38.20
N GLU A 448 -6.16 12.70 -37.84
CA GLU A 448 -6.97 11.51 -37.56
C GLU A 448 -7.78 11.67 -36.26
N LEU A 449 -7.24 12.24 -35.22
CA LEU A 449 -7.99 12.57 -33.98
C LEU A 449 -9.12 13.56 -34.28
N ARG A 450 -8.87 14.58 -35.09
CA ARG A 450 -9.90 15.54 -35.53
C ARG A 450 -11.03 14.86 -36.33
N LYS A 451 -10.69 13.95 -37.26
CA LYS A 451 -11.66 13.18 -38.04
C LYS A 451 -12.49 12.23 -37.19
N SER A 452 -11.89 11.59 -36.17
CA SER A 452 -12.63 10.71 -35.26
C SER A 452 -13.66 11.47 -34.41
N GLY A 453 -13.53 12.80 -34.30
CA GLY A 453 -14.36 13.64 -33.45
C GLY A 453 -14.03 13.55 -31.97
N ALA A 454 -12.99 12.82 -31.56
CA ALA A 454 -12.54 12.68 -30.19
C ALA A 454 -12.14 14.05 -29.60
N SER A 455 -12.31 14.21 -28.31
CA SER A 455 -11.68 15.32 -27.59
C SER A 455 -10.24 14.93 -27.25
N PHE A 456 -9.28 15.83 -27.48
CA PHE A 456 -7.89 15.49 -27.23
C PHE A 456 -7.05 16.63 -26.64
N LEU A 457 -6.04 16.24 -25.88
CA LEU A 457 -5.07 17.14 -25.26
C LEU A 457 -3.67 16.57 -25.53
N VAL A 458 -2.85 17.31 -26.27
CA VAL A 458 -1.57 16.81 -26.78
C VAL A 458 -0.46 17.79 -26.44
N THR A 459 0.73 17.25 -26.11
CA THR A 459 1.91 18.11 -25.97
C THR A 459 2.88 17.88 -27.14
N THR A 460 3.60 18.92 -27.52
CA THR A 460 4.61 18.86 -28.56
C THR A 460 5.66 19.95 -28.42
N HIS A 461 6.80 19.75 -29.10
CA HIS A 461 7.88 20.73 -29.21
C HIS A 461 7.99 21.34 -30.61
N TYR A 462 7.26 20.83 -31.60
CA TYR A 462 7.37 21.24 -32.98
C TYR A 462 6.68 22.59 -33.24
N PRO A 463 7.41 23.61 -33.76
CA PRO A 463 6.81 24.89 -34.11
C PRO A 463 5.73 24.78 -35.19
N GLU A 464 5.90 23.90 -36.17
CA GLU A 464 4.99 23.71 -37.27
C GLU A 464 3.64 23.10 -36.82
N VAL A 465 3.64 22.28 -35.78
CA VAL A 465 2.42 21.74 -35.16
C VAL A 465 1.62 22.88 -34.49
N LYS A 466 2.31 23.89 -33.92
CA LYS A 466 1.64 25.10 -33.40
C LYS A 466 0.95 25.88 -34.52
N GLU A 467 1.62 26.01 -35.66
CA GLU A 467 1.08 26.69 -36.81
C GLU A 467 -0.14 25.94 -37.37
N TYR A 468 -0.04 24.62 -37.54
CA TYR A 468 -1.13 23.76 -37.90
C TYR A 468 -2.33 23.94 -36.96
N ALA A 469 -2.13 23.91 -35.67
CA ALA A 469 -3.19 24.08 -34.67
C ALA A 469 -3.85 25.48 -34.74
N SER A 470 -3.09 26.53 -35.02
CA SER A 470 -3.65 27.89 -35.19
C SER A 470 -4.47 28.11 -36.46
N GLN A 471 -4.21 27.31 -37.50
CA GLN A 471 -4.92 27.38 -38.81
C GLN A 471 -6.08 26.39 -38.91
N THR A 472 -6.21 25.44 -37.97
CA THR A 472 -7.19 24.36 -37.99
C THR A 472 -8.37 24.66 -37.06
N GLU A 473 -9.57 24.73 -37.62
CA GLU A 473 -10.80 24.92 -36.87
C GLU A 473 -11.03 23.73 -35.88
N GLY A 474 -11.42 24.05 -34.65
CA GLY A 474 -11.67 23.08 -33.59
C GLY A 474 -10.43 22.69 -32.80
N ILE A 475 -9.25 23.24 -33.09
CA ILE A 475 -8.02 23.03 -32.34
C ILE A 475 -7.50 24.37 -31.81
N LEU A 476 -7.12 24.43 -30.54
CA LEU A 476 -6.48 25.59 -29.93
C LEU A 476 -5.06 25.28 -29.48
N ASN A 477 -4.19 26.29 -29.59
CA ASN A 477 -2.92 26.25 -28.91
C ASN A 477 -3.08 26.58 -27.41
N ALA A 478 -2.23 25.99 -26.58
CA ALA A 478 -2.05 26.36 -25.20
C ALA A 478 -0.56 26.43 -24.86
N ARG A 479 -0.19 27.23 -23.88
CA ARG A 479 1.18 27.29 -23.40
C ARG A 479 1.24 27.09 -21.88
N MET A 480 2.34 26.49 -21.43
CA MET A 480 2.71 26.57 -20.02
C MET A 480 3.47 27.87 -19.78
N ALA A 481 2.98 28.66 -18.85
CA ALA A 481 3.61 29.94 -18.52
C ALA A 481 4.95 29.69 -17.81
N PHE A 482 5.93 30.52 -18.18
CA PHE A 482 7.30 30.46 -17.71
C PHE A 482 7.74 31.87 -17.30
N ASP A 483 8.28 31.99 -16.09
CA ASP A 483 8.82 33.25 -15.63
C ASP A 483 10.22 33.48 -16.22
N LYS A 484 10.30 34.42 -17.12
CA LYS A 484 11.55 34.79 -17.81
C LYS A 484 12.58 35.45 -16.87
N GLU A 485 12.16 36.03 -15.75
CA GLU A 485 13.07 36.71 -14.81
C GLU A 485 13.72 35.70 -13.86
N THR A 486 12.95 34.80 -13.29
CA THR A 486 13.44 33.81 -12.32
C THR A 486 13.92 32.50 -12.96
N LEU A 487 13.73 32.29 -14.27
CA LEU A 487 13.92 31.02 -14.98
C LEU A 487 13.16 29.85 -14.37
N ARG A 488 11.99 30.11 -13.75
CA ARG A 488 11.18 29.10 -13.13
C ARG A 488 9.86 28.90 -13.88
N PRO A 489 9.39 27.64 -14.02
CA PRO A 489 8.07 27.40 -14.51
C PRO A 489 7.05 27.94 -13.49
N THR A 490 6.01 28.60 -13.98
CA THR A 490 4.88 29.01 -13.13
C THR A 490 3.82 27.93 -13.04
N TYR A 491 3.92 26.89 -13.86
CA TYR A 491 2.98 25.76 -13.97
C TYR A 491 1.54 26.18 -14.34
N GLN A 492 1.33 27.42 -14.77
CA GLN A 492 0.03 27.88 -15.23
C GLN A 492 -0.15 27.57 -16.71
N MET A 493 -1.27 27.00 -17.09
CA MET A 493 -1.65 26.76 -18.49
C MET A 493 -2.52 27.92 -18.99
N ILE A 494 -2.16 28.48 -20.13
CA ILE A 494 -2.90 29.54 -20.81
C ILE A 494 -3.38 28.99 -22.15
N ILE A 495 -4.70 28.85 -22.31
CA ILE A 495 -5.36 28.34 -23.52
C ILE A 495 -5.60 29.53 -24.46
N GLY A 496 -5.46 29.29 -25.78
CA GLY A 496 -5.60 30.30 -26.82
C GLY A 496 -4.29 30.99 -27.22
N GLU A 497 -3.19 30.72 -26.50
CA GLU A 497 -1.88 31.27 -26.81
C GLU A 497 -0.87 30.16 -27.13
N ALA A 498 -0.06 30.35 -28.17
CA ALA A 498 1.04 29.44 -28.49
C ALA A 498 2.27 29.75 -27.60
N GLY A 499 2.97 28.72 -27.14
CA GLY A 499 4.19 28.86 -26.35
C GLY A 499 5.38 29.35 -27.20
N GLU A 500 6.14 30.28 -26.68
CA GLU A 500 7.44 30.70 -27.25
C GLU A 500 8.54 29.70 -26.88
N SER A 501 9.53 29.54 -27.77
CA SER A 501 10.76 28.82 -27.44
C SER A 501 11.64 29.68 -26.53
N CYS A 502 11.88 29.22 -25.31
CA CYS A 502 12.70 29.95 -24.31
C CYS A 502 14.15 29.44 -24.22
N ALA A 503 14.58 28.50 -25.08
CA ALA A 503 15.88 27.87 -24.98
C ALA A 503 17.05 28.86 -25.03
N PHE A 504 17.05 29.78 -25.96
CA PHE A 504 18.12 30.79 -26.06
C PHE A 504 18.09 31.77 -24.88
N TYR A 505 16.90 32.12 -24.41
CA TYR A 505 16.75 32.97 -23.24
C TYR A 505 17.27 32.31 -21.96
N ILE A 506 17.00 31.02 -21.81
CA ILE A 506 17.53 30.20 -20.70
C ILE A 506 19.06 30.08 -20.80
N ALA A 507 19.60 29.82 -22.02
CA ALA A 507 21.05 29.72 -22.25
C ALA A 507 21.76 31.04 -21.93
N ASP A 508 21.21 32.17 -22.35
CA ASP A 508 21.68 33.52 -22.04
C ASP A 508 21.77 33.75 -20.52
N ARG A 509 20.70 33.46 -19.81
CA ARG A 509 20.63 33.60 -18.34
C ARG A 509 21.58 32.67 -17.60
N LEU A 510 21.85 31.49 -18.13
CA LEU A 510 22.82 30.54 -17.57
C LEU A 510 24.27 30.91 -17.89
N GLY A 511 24.49 32.02 -18.61
CA GLY A 511 25.79 32.58 -18.88
C GLY A 511 26.45 32.04 -20.17
N MET A 512 25.66 31.62 -21.16
CA MET A 512 26.19 31.32 -22.48
C MET A 512 26.80 32.61 -23.08
N PRO A 513 28.07 32.57 -23.55
CA PRO A 513 28.70 33.76 -24.14
C PRO A 513 27.88 34.31 -25.31
N ASN A 514 27.76 35.66 -25.38
CA ASN A 514 26.98 36.34 -26.42
C ASN A 514 27.37 35.93 -27.84
N GLU A 515 28.65 35.69 -28.10
CA GLU A 515 29.14 35.19 -29.41
C GLU A 515 28.57 33.79 -29.73
N MET A 516 28.55 32.86 -28.77
CA MET A 516 27.96 31.55 -28.97
C MET A 516 26.44 31.65 -29.18
N LEU A 517 25.77 32.51 -28.42
CA LEU A 517 24.35 32.75 -28.53
C LEU A 517 23.99 33.34 -29.90
N ARG A 518 24.77 34.31 -30.42
CA ARG A 518 24.62 34.86 -31.78
C ARG A 518 24.73 33.77 -32.86
N VAL A 519 25.74 32.91 -32.75
CA VAL A 519 25.92 31.78 -33.68
C VAL A 519 24.73 30.83 -33.61
N ALA A 520 24.25 30.50 -32.40
CA ALA A 520 23.10 29.61 -32.20
C ALA A 520 21.81 30.20 -32.75
N ILE A 521 21.52 31.46 -32.50
CA ILE A 521 20.32 32.17 -33.01
C ILE A 521 20.37 32.24 -34.56
N ARG A 522 21.56 32.60 -35.11
CA ARG A 522 21.75 32.65 -36.56
C ARG A 522 21.51 31.29 -37.23
N ALA A 523 22.03 30.22 -36.63
CA ALA A 523 21.88 28.88 -37.15
C ALA A 523 20.41 28.41 -37.11
N ALA A 524 19.62 28.83 -36.10
CA ALA A 524 18.24 28.41 -35.90
C ALA A 524 17.23 29.25 -36.68
N TYR A 525 17.42 30.58 -36.73
CA TYR A 525 16.37 31.52 -37.20
C TYR A 525 16.88 32.53 -38.25
N GLY A 526 18.16 32.45 -38.64
CA GLY A 526 18.74 33.36 -39.62
C GLY A 526 19.26 34.68 -39.02
N GLU A 527 19.85 35.53 -39.90
CA GLU A 527 20.55 36.78 -39.49
C GLU A 527 19.59 37.81 -38.88
N SER A 528 18.39 37.94 -39.42
CA SER A 528 17.36 38.91 -38.94
C SER A 528 16.92 38.66 -37.50
N ALA A 529 16.96 37.40 -37.04
CA ALA A 529 16.63 37.05 -35.67
C ALA A 529 17.69 37.49 -34.66
N VAL A 530 18.94 37.54 -35.07
CA VAL A 530 20.06 38.01 -34.24
C VAL A 530 19.93 39.51 -33.95
N GLU A 531 19.45 40.28 -34.93
CA GLU A 531 19.25 41.73 -34.76
C GLU A 531 18.06 42.06 -33.85
N SER A 532 17.07 41.23 -33.84
CA SER A 532 15.88 41.42 -33.01
C SER A 532 16.02 40.88 -31.57
N TYR A 533 17.02 40.03 -31.29
CA TYR A 533 17.26 39.46 -29.97
C TYR A 533 17.92 40.45 -29.02
N LYS A 534 17.28 40.66 -27.84
CA LYS A 534 17.82 41.54 -26.80
C LYS A 534 18.80 40.77 -25.92
N PHE A 535 20.09 40.85 -26.26
CA PHE A 535 21.15 40.28 -25.41
C PHE A 535 21.20 40.99 -24.05
N GLN A 536 21.53 40.29 -22.98
CA GLN A 536 21.82 40.91 -21.71
C GLN A 536 23.07 41.80 -21.82
N LYS A 537 23.05 42.96 -21.17
CA LYS A 537 24.24 43.81 -21.09
C LYS A 537 25.35 43.00 -20.41
N GLU A 538 26.54 42.94 -21.04
CA GLU A 538 27.75 42.40 -20.46
C GLU A 538 28.04 43.11 -19.13
N GLU A 539 27.67 42.51 -18.00
CA GLU A 539 28.40 42.78 -16.76
C GLU A 539 29.73 42.04 -16.92
N SER A 540 30.77 42.87 -17.05
CA SER A 540 32.22 42.56 -17.17
C SER A 540 32.59 41.09 -17.00
N SER A 541 32.92 40.49 -18.14
CA SER A 541 33.55 39.19 -18.28
C SER A 541 34.60 38.93 -17.20
N ILE A 542 34.30 38.03 -16.28
CA ILE A 542 35.36 37.27 -15.64
C ILE A 542 35.88 36.32 -16.72
N THR A 543 36.84 36.82 -17.48
CA THR A 543 37.67 36.00 -18.34
C THR A 543 38.41 35.01 -17.45
N LYS A 544 37.83 33.86 -17.20
CA LYS A 544 38.58 32.69 -16.79
C LYS A 544 39.46 32.32 -18.00
N GLN A 545 40.67 32.91 -18.05
CA GLN A 545 41.74 32.40 -18.89
C GLN A 545 41.91 30.90 -18.56
N TYR A 546 41.35 30.08 -19.42
CA TYR A 546 41.72 28.66 -19.50
C TYR A 546 43.18 28.64 -20.02
N ASN A 547 44.13 28.88 -19.12
CA ASN A 547 45.51 28.50 -19.34
C ASN A 547 45.54 26.97 -19.44
N HIS A 548 45.37 26.45 -20.65
CA HIS A 548 45.75 25.11 -21.01
C HIS A 548 47.31 25.03 -20.94
N LYS A 549 47.83 24.97 -19.74
CA LYS A 549 49.08 24.26 -19.54
C LYS A 549 48.79 22.78 -19.70
N ILE A 550 49.17 22.23 -20.85
CA ILE A 550 49.35 20.79 -21.01
C ILE A 550 50.43 20.40 -19.99
N SER A 551 50.06 20.14 -18.75
CA SER A 551 50.91 19.49 -17.78
C SER A 551 50.81 18.00 -18.06
N LYS A 552 51.97 17.41 -18.42
CA LYS A 552 52.20 15.96 -18.43
C LYS A 552 51.48 15.31 -17.26
N ALA A 553 50.83 14.20 -17.53
CA ALA A 553 50.08 13.37 -16.60
C ALA A 553 50.75 13.36 -15.21
N LYS A 554 50.13 14.05 -14.25
CA LYS A 554 50.37 13.78 -12.83
C LYS A 554 49.62 12.50 -12.50
N ALA A 555 50.41 11.56 -12.02
CA ALA A 555 49.96 10.28 -11.54
C ALA A 555 48.65 10.42 -10.76
N VAL A 556 47.71 9.56 -11.09
CA VAL A 556 46.47 9.31 -10.34
C VAL A 556 46.84 9.19 -8.86
N LYS A 557 46.44 10.16 -8.04
CA LYS A 557 46.51 10.00 -6.59
C LYS A 557 45.65 8.80 -6.28
N SER A 558 46.28 7.76 -5.79
CA SER A 558 45.68 6.50 -5.44
C SER A 558 44.49 6.70 -4.49
N ASN A 559 43.41 5.99 -4.75
CA ASN A 559 42.18 5.91 -3.94
C ASN A 559 42.39 5.48 -2.47
N THR A 560 43.63 5.40 -2.00
CA THR A 560 43.99 5.03 -0.63
C THR A 560 43.55 6.04 0.45
N GLU A 561 43.35 7.31 0.11
CA GLU A 561 42.86 8.32 1.08
C GLU A 561 41.36 8.24 1.36
N LEU A 562 40.57 7.66 0.46
CA LEU A 562 39.12 7.50 0.68
C LEU A 562 38.80 6.26 1.53
N SER A 563 39.58 5.17 1.39
CA SER A 563 39.40 3.95 2.19
C SER A 563 39.84 4.11 3.66
N SER A 564 40.69 5.11 3.96
CA SER A 564 41.13 5.40 5.34
C SER A 564 40.22 6.33 6.11
N LYS A 565 39.20 6.90 5.48
CA LYS A 565 38.33 7.93 6.08
C LYS A 565 37.37 7.39 7.16
N TYR A 566 36.93 6.14 7.04
CA TYR A 566 36.08 5.47 8.02
C TYR A 566 36.58 4.04 8.21
N LYS A 567 36.77 3.65 9.49
CA LYS A 567 37.25 2.32 9.89
C LYS A 567 36.05 1.44 10.33
N ILE A 568 36.26 0.13 10.31
CA ILE A 568 35.28 -0.81 10.89
C ILE A 568 35.11 -0.50 12.38
N GLY A 569 33.87 -0.42 12.85
CA GLY A 569 33.56 -0.09 14.24
C GLY A 569 33.31 1.40 14.48
N ASP A 570 33.63 2.31 13.55
CA ASP A 570 33.32 3.73 13.72
C ASP A 570 31.81 3.96 13.85
N SER A 571 31.43 4.73 14.88
CA SER A 571 30.07 5.24 15.03
C SER A 571 29.88 6.44 14.10
N VAL A 572 28.81 6.42 13.29
CA VAL A 572 28.56 7.43 12.27
C VAL A 572 27.11 7.89 12.27
N ILE A 573 26.88 9.17 11.98
CA ILE A 573 25.55 9.75 11.78
C ILE A 573 25.22 9.66 10.28
N VAL A 574 24.08 9.04 9.97
CA VAL A 574 23.57 8.85 8.61
C VAL A 574 22.51 9.91 8.28
N TYR A 575 22.70 10.63 7.19
CA TYR A 575 21.77 11.66 6.70
C TYR A 575 20.88 11.13 5.56
N PRO A 576 19.61 11.61 5.42
CA PRO A 576 19.01 12.80 6.05
C PRO A 576 18.47 12.55 7.47
N ASP A 577 18.21 11.31 7.88
CA ASP A 577 17.45 10.95 9.10
C ASP A 577 18.21 11.22 10.40
N LYS A 578 19.50 11.61 10.36
CA LYS A 578 20.39 11.82 11.52
C LYS A 578 20.44 10.64 12.50
N LYS A 579 20.27 9.41 12.00
CA LYS A 579 20.33 8.18 12.80
C LYS A 579 21.77 7.72 12.96
N ILE A 580 22.10 7.18 14.15
CA ILE A 580 23.41 6.64 14.45
C ILE A 580 23.49 5.19 13.98
N GLY A 581 24.61 4.82 13.33
CA GLY A 581 24.93 3.47 12.92
C GLY A 581 26.41 3.18 13.07
N ILE A 582 26.82 1.91 12.95
CA ILE A 582 28.21 1.47 13.08
C ILE A 582 28.73 0.99 11.72
N VAL A 583 29.91 1.42 11.31
CA VAL A 583 30.53 1.02 10.04
C VAL A 583 30.95 -0.45 10.10
N CYS A 584 30.38 -1.29 9.22
CA CYS A 584 30.71 -2.70 9.11
C CYS A 584 31.58 -3.05 7.88
N VAL A 585 31.58 -2.20 6.85
CA VAL A 585 32.51 -2.28 5.72
C VAL A 585 33.00 -0.87 5.40
N PRO A 586 34.32 -0.62 5.32
CA PRO A 586 34.87 0.69 5.04
C PRO A 586 34.54 1.14 3.60
N VAL A 587 34.88 2.38 3.28
CA VAL A 587 34.57 2.98 1.97
C VAL A 587 35.27 2.22 0.85
N ASN A 588 34.52 1.75 -0.15
CA ASN A 588 35.05 1.08 -1.33
C ASN A 588 35.47 2.10 -2.41
N GLU A 589 36.03 1.61 -3.52
CA GLU A 589 36.50 2.43 -4.65
C GLU A 589 35.40 3.31 -5.29
N LYS A 590 34.14 2.94 -5.12
CA LYS A 590 32.94 3.70 -5.59
C LYS A 590 32.47 4.76 -4.59
N GLY A 591 33.17 4.92 -3.46
CA GLY A 591 32.83 5.89 -2.42
C GLY A 591 31.63 5.47 -1.54
N VAL A 592 31.33 4.18 -1.48
CA VAL A 592 30.19 3.63 -0.72
C VAL A 592 30.72 2.79 0.44
N LEU A 593 30.11 2.94 1.64
CA LEU A 593 30.39 2.14 2.82
C LEU A 593 29.14 1.43 3.30
N ARG A 594 29.30 0.35 4.07
CA ARG A 594 28.16 -0.36 4.67
C ARG A 594 28.05 -0.04 6.15
N VAL A 595 26.86 0.37 6.58
CA VAL A 595 26.59 0.80 7.95
C VAL A 595 25.51 -0.10 8.55
N GLN A 596 25.76 -0.63 9.75
CA GLN A 596 24.79 -1.34 10.58
C GLN A 596 23.92 -0.32 11.30
N MET A 597 22.66 -0.29 10.96
CA MET A 597 21.60 0.43 11.67
C MET A 597 20.93 -0.52 12.70
N PRO A 598 20.14 -0.03 13.66
CA PRO A 598 19.52 -0.88 14.69
C PRO A 598 18.78 -2.11 14.15
N ASN A 599 18.12 -1.99 12.99
CA ASN A 599 17.27 -3.06 12.44
C ASN A 599 17.71 -3.58 11.06
N LYS A 600 18.72 -2.98 10.41
CA LYS A 600 19.15 -3.37 9.07
C LYS A 600 20.57 -2.89 8.74
N LYS A 601 21.22 -3.55 7.77
CA LYS A 601 22.48 -3.10 7.15
C LYS A 601 22.16 -2.34 5.87
N ILE A 602 22.73 -1.15 5.69
CA ILE A 602 22.51 -0.32 4.50
C ILE A 602 23.85 0.03 3.82
N TRP A 603 23.83 0.08 2.50
CA TRP A 603 24.91 0.65 1.70
C TRP A 603 24.65 2.14 1.49
N ILE A 604 25.61 3.00 1.81
CA ILE A 604 25.44 4.45 1.72
C ILE A 604 26.71 5.14 1.23
N ASN A 605 26.55 6.24 0.48
CA ASN A 605 27.67 7.03 0.02
C ASN A 605 28.31 7.80 1.19
N HIS A 606 29.65 7.82 1.26
CA HIS A 606 30.41 8.49 2.33
C HIS A 606 30.09 9.98 2.51
N LYS A 607 29.55 10.65 1.47
CA LYS A 607 29.11 12.06 1.55
C LYS A 607 27.84 12.25 2.39
N ARG A 608 27.08 11.18 2.61
CA ARG A 608 25.87 11.19 3.45
C ARG A 608 26.12 10.67 4.87
N VAL A 609 27.37 10.56 5.26
CA VAL A 609 27.77 10.01 6.56
C VAL A 609 28.78 10.95 7.21
N LYS A 610 28.61 11.21 8.51
CA LYS A 610 29.55 12.01 9.32
C LYS A 610 30.03 11.18 10.50
N LEU A 611 31.32 11.16 10.77
CA LEU A 611 31.87 10.49 11.95
C LEU A 611 31.26 11.08 13.23
N HIS A 612 30.79 10.22 14.11
CA HIS A 612 30.26 10.57 15.42
C HIS A 612 31.30 10.32 16.51
N VAL A 613 31.78 9.07 16.62
CA VAL A 613 32.84 8.66 17.55
C VAL A 613 33.71 7.62 16.84
N SER A 614 35.03 7.69 17.01
CA SER A 614 35.94 6.74 16.38
C SER A 614 35.88 5.36 17.05
N ALA A 615 36.17 4.30 16.30
CA ALA A 615 36.21 2.93 16.82
C ALA A 615 37.23 2.78 17.95
N THR A 616 38.34 3.50 17.88
CA THR A 616 39.43 3.49 18.89
C THR A 616 39.02 4.11 20.23
N GLU A 617 37.97 4.95 20.25
CA GLU A 617 37.41 5.53 21.48
C GLU A 617 36.30 4.66 22.06
N LEU A 618 35.66 3.82 21.25
CA LEU A 618 34.51 3.00 21.65
C LEU A 618 34.90 1.58 22.04
N TYR A 619 36.00 1.03 21.49
CA TYR A 619 36.37 -0.38 21.66
C TYR A 619 37.86 -0.54 21.98
N PRO A 620 38.27 -1.59 22.77
CA PRO A 620 39.65 -1.96 22.96
C PRO A 620 40.37 -2.29 21.64
N GLU A 621 41.72 -2.20 21.63
CA GLU A 621 42.52 -2.37 20.40
C GLU A 621 42.34 -3.72 19.68
N ASP A 622 42.00 -4.81 20.42
CA ASP A 622 41.77 -6.17 19.87
C ASP A 622 40.30 -6.61 19.90
N TYR A 623 39.37 -5.67 19.78
CA TYR A 623 37.94 -6.00 19.86
C TYR A 623 37.44 -6.77 18.64
N ASP A 624 36.82 -7.95 18.87
CA ASP A 624 36.21 -8.78 17.82
C ASP A 624 34.86 -8.21 17.38
N PHE A 625 34.86 -7.48 16.26
CA PHE A 625 33.67 -6.88 15.68
C PHE A 625 32.63 -7.90 15.16
N SER A 626 32.98 -9.20 15.03
CA SER A 626 32.01 -10.24 14.66
C SER A 626 30.89 -10.33 15.70
N ILE A 627 31.17 -9.94 16.95
CA ILE A 627 30.17 -9.88 18.06
C ILE A 627 29.04 -8.90 17.74
N VAL A 628 29.36 -7.80 17.05
CA VAL A 628 28.39 -6.73 16.73
C VAL A 628 27.69 -6.97 15.39
N PHE A 629 28.37 -7.62 14.44
CA PHE A 629 27.89 -7.69 13.05
C PHE A 629 27.34 -9.06 12.62
N GLU A 630 27.60 -10.15 13.39
CA GLU A 630 27.17 -11.49 13.06
C GLU A 630 26.20 -12.07 14.12
N SER A 631 25.24 -12.88 13.67
CA SER A 631 24.35 -13.59 14.59
C SER A 631 25.14 -14.67 15.37
N VAL A 632 24.62 -15.04 16.55
CA VAL A 632 25.20 -16.11 17.39
C VAL A 632 25.35 -17.42 16.63
N GLU A 633 24.38 -17.75 15.76
CA GLU A 633 24.40 -18.95 14.92
C GLU A 633 25.50 -18.90 13.86
N ASN A 634 25.70 -17.76 13.19
CA ASN A 634 26.74 -17.62 12.17
C ASN A 634 28.14 -17.66 12.78
N ARG A 635 28.33 -17.08 13.96
CA ARG A 635 29.61 -17.19 14.70
C ARG A 635 29.90 -18.63 15.12
N LYS A 636 28.88 -19.37 15.55
CA LYS A 636 29.03 -20.78 15.90
C LYS A 636 29.39 -21.65 14.70
N LYS A 637 28.72 -21.42 13.55
CA LYS A 637 29.04 -22.10 12.29
C LYS A 637 30.46 -21.81 11.84
N ARG A 638 30.92 -20.56 11.94
CA ARG A 638 32.30 -20.17 11.58
C ARG A 638 33.33 -20.83 12.49
N HIS A 639 33.10 -20.88 13.77
CA HIS A 639 33.97 -21.54 14.74
C HIS A 639 34.02 -23.07 14.54
N ASP A 640 32.89 -23.68 14.15
CA ASP A 640 32.82 -25.10 13.80
C ASP A 640 33.54 -25.40 12.48
N MET A 641 33.54 -24.46 11.50
CA MET A 641 34.26 -24.56 10.22
C MET A 641 35.77 -24.40 10.40
N GLU A 642 36.23 -23.57 11.32
CA GLU A 642 37.66 -23.41 11.62
C GLU A 642 38.26 -24.64 12.36
N ARG A 643 37.41 -25.51 12.96
CA ARG A 643 37.83 -26.68 13.74
C ARG A 643 37.78 -28.01 13.02
N LYS A 644 37.08 -28.15 11.87
CA LYS A 644 36.92 -29.42 11.15
C LYS A 644 36.89 -29.24 9.64
N TYR A 645 37.73 -30.00 8.95
CA TYR A 645 37.60 -30.28 7.52
C TYR A 645 36.31 -31.11 7.31
N THR A 646 35.31 -30.56 6.63
CA THR A 646 34.10 -31.32 6.23
C THR A 646 33.79 -31.02 4.76
N ASP A 647 33.51 -32.09 3.98
CA ASP A 647 33.10 -32.02 2.56
C ASP A 647 31.65 -31.51 2.36
N ALA A 648 31.23 -30.48 3.05
CA ALA A 648 29.88 -29.93 2.94
C ALA A 648 29.87 -28.79 1.92
N VAL A 649 29.01 -28.88 0.93
CA VAL A 649 28.70 -27.80 -0.02
C VAL A 649 27.85 -26.76 0.70
N ILE A 650 28.30 -25.50 0.69
CA ILE A 650 27.60 -24.37 1.31
C ILE A 650 26.90 -23.58 0.20
N GLU A 651 25.58 -23.56 0.19
CA GLU A 651 24.80 -22.61 -0.58
C GLU A 651 24.73 -21.30 0.23
N VAL A 652 25.21 -20.21 -0.35
CA VAL A 652 25.10 -18.86 0.21
C VAL A 652 23.92 -18.19 -0.48
N GLU A 653 22.83 -17.98 0.23
CA GLU A 653 21.79 -17.03 -0.19
C GLU A 653 22.33 -15.59 0.03
N GLU A 654 22.37 -14.80 -1.08
CA GLU A 654 22.77 -13.39 -1.11
C GLU A 654 21.79 -12.44 -0.38
#